data_afbf4f18d60cd80e0b44b95e6c5bee08
#
_entry.id   afbf4f18d60cd80e0b44b95e6c5bee08
#
_cell.length_a   1.000
_cell.length_b   1.000
_cell.length_c   1.000
_cell.angle_alpha   90.00
_cell.angle_beta   90.00
_cell.angle_gamma   90.00
#
_symmetry.space_group_name_H-M   'P 1'
#
loop_
_entity.id
_entity.type
_entity.pdbx_description
1 polymer ?
#
loop_
_entity_poly.entity_id
_entity_poly.type
_entity_poly.pdbx_seq_one_letter_code
_entity_poly.pdbx_strand_id
1 'polypeptide(L)'
;MAARGFEPFLLRSRRNIVFVDVMKDNPWALALLAVKGFQFSRSLTRMYCGQNAHPGRPDLSVPSLGPSLVSMMTGCLLPRGFCGRWIVFVLFLNLFFVVGLVFCGLPVFYPSLPGQNDSAAVIHFQNVAPTAGLRFVLENNPTPHKHLVETMAGGVATFDYDGDGLTDIYFTNGASFPSLKKTSPKYWNRLYRNLGGFHFEDVTEKAGVAGIGYSMGAAAADYDNDGHVDLFVAGVGRNILYHNRGDGTFEDATEQAGIKSGPWSIGAAWFDYDNDGLLDLFVVNYVQWSPTYDRFCGDSSRQLRVYCHPRFFEGLANTLYHNEGNGKFKDVSQESSIASYIGKGMGVAIADYDHDGLMDVFVANDKMRNFLFHNIGHGKFKEVALETGAALLDTGNPISGMGVEFRDYDNNGLPDIALNALAGETFPLFRNTTAGLFEDVTYSSHMGPASRIYSGWGIGMFDFNNDGWKDLFTANSHVNDRVERFEATEYKQHNSVFLNRGDGTFQDVSRTAGQDFLTPRAHRGAAFADFNNDGKIDAVVTSLGEAPELWQNRTPGENTWLLLKLQGTRSNRDGIGAEIRVDDQYNHMTSAISYASSSHFGVHFGTGKRRRVEKVEIRWPSGMRQILTNVPTNQILRIREQ
;
A
#
# COMPACT_ATOMS: atom_id res chain seq x y z
N MET A 1 5.10 30.28 13.77
CA MET A 1 3.77 30.55 13.15
C MET A 1 3.62 29.51 12.06
N ALA A 2 2.82 28.49 12.32
CA ALA A 2 2.58 27.42 11.36
C ALA A 2 1.99 28.00 10.05
N ALA A 3 2.49 27.56 8.92
CA ALA A 3 1.93 27.88 7.63
C ALA A 3 0.54 27.26 7.53
N ARG A 4 -0.50 28.06 7.71
CA ARG A 4 -1.88 27.62 7.52
C ARG A 4 -2.13 27.51 6.02
N GLY A 5 -2.63 26.35 5.59
CA GLY A 5 -2.86 26.03 4.18
C GLY A 5 -3.88 26.99 3.54
N PHE A 6 -3.66 27.29 2.27
CA PHE A 6 -4.61 27.99 1.43
C PHE A 6 -5.46 26.95 0.68
N GLU A 7 -6.78 27.11 0.74
CA GLU A 7 -7.68 26.32 -0.10
C GLU A 7 -8.18 27.14 -1.30
N PRO A 8 -8.18 26.60 -2.51
CA PRO A 8 -8.70 27.30 -3.69
C PRO A 8 -10.23 27.33 -3.69
N PHE A 9 -10.81 28.51 -3.87
CA PHE A 9 -12.26 28.71 -4.01
C PHE A 9 -12.64 29.22 -5.39
N LEU A 10 -13.77 28.75 -5.87
CA LEU A 10 -14.30 29.11 -7.18
C LEU A 10 -15.28 30.28 -7.05
N LEU A 11 -14.92 31.46 -7.57
CA LEU A 11 -15.73 32.66 -7.57
C LEU A 11 -16.40 32.89 -8.94
N ARG A 12 -17.71 33.13 -8.95
CA ARG A 12 -18.45 33.48 -10.17
C ARG A 12 -18.80 34.98 -10.17
N SER A 13 -18.26 35.72 -11.12
CA SER A 13 -18.81 37.02 -11.45
C SER A 13 -19.94 36.86 -12.51
N ARG A 14 -20.76 37.89 -12.77
CA ARG A 14 -21.92 37.81 -13.68
C ARG A 14 -21.60 37.25 -15.07
N ARG A 15 -20.34 37.05 -15.43
CA ARG A 15 -19.90 36.51 -16.74
C ARG A 15 -18.78 35.46 -16.70
N ASN A 16 -18.06 35.29 -15.61
CA ASN A 16 -16.90 34.37 -15.52
C ASN A 16 -16.82 33.65 -14.18
N ILE A 17 -16.24 32.43 -14.18
CA ILE A 17 -15.90 31.67 -12.99
C ILE A 17 -14.47 32.04 -12.59
N VAL A 18 -14.25 32.43 -11.35
CA VAL A 18 -12.95 32.84 -10.84
C VAL A 18 -12.56 31.96 -9.64
N PHE A 19 -11.33 31.48 -9.62
CA PHE A 19 -10.76 30.78 -8.46
C PHE A 19 -10.12 31.79 -7.51
N VAL A 20 -10.36 31.62 -6.21
CA VAL A 20 -9.75 32.45 -5.17
C VAL A 20 -9.27 31.54 -4.06
N ASP A 21 -8.01 31.69 -3.68
CA ASP A 21 -7.45 31.04 -2.50
C ASP A 21 -7.77 31.85 -1.24
N VAL A 22 -8.46 31.22 -0.31
CA VAL A 22 -8.81 31.81 0.99
C VAL A 22 -8.32 30.90 2.10
N MET A 23 -7.82 31.48 3.18
CA MET A 23 -7.46 30.68 4.35
C MET A 23 -8.71 30.03 4.96
N LYS A 24 -8.69 28.69 5.09
CA LYS A 24 -9.76 27.85 5.67
C LYS A 24 -10.27 28.36 7.01
N ASP A 25 -9.38 28.88 7.84
CA ASP A 25 -9.66 29.32 9.20
C ASP A 25 -9.92 30.83 9.33
N ASN A 26 -10.27 31.50 8.23
CA ASN A 26 -10.63 32.90 8.28
C ASN A 26 -12.16 33.10 8.23
N PRO A 27 -12.85 33.09 9.40
CA PRO A 27 -14.31 33.20 9.46
C PRO A 27 -14.82 34.53 8.89
N TRP A 28 -13.99 35.56 8.88
CA TRP A 28 -14.37 36.85 8.31
C TRP A 28 -14.38 36.83 6.77
N ALA A 29 -13.40 36.19 6.16
CA ALA A 29 -13.36 36.01 4.71
C ALA A 29 -14.51 35.11 4.22
N LEU A 30 -14.83 34.05 4.92
CA LEU A 30 -15.96 33.16 4.64
C LEU A 30 -17.32 33.89 4.77
N ALA A 31 -17.48 34.70 5.81
CA ALA A 31 -18.68 35.51 6.02
C ALA A 31 -18.85 36.56 4.90
N LEU A 32 -17.78 37.23 4.47
CA LEU A 32 -17.82 38.20 3.37
C LEU A 32 -18.22 37.56 2.04
N LEU A 33 -17.71 36.35 1.76
CA LEU A 33 -18.07 35.61 0.56
C LEU A 33 -19.55 35.20 0.57
N ALA A 34 -20.07 34.74 1.70
CA ALA A 34 -21.48 34.40 1.86
C ALA A 34 -22.41 35.62 1.64
N VAL A 35 -22.06 36.77 2.18
CA VAL A 35 -22.80 38.05 1.96
C VAL A 35 -22.79 38.47 0.49
N LYS A 36 -21.76 38.10 -0.26
CA LYS A 36 -21.66 38.35 -1.71
C LYS A 36 -22.38 37.33 -2.59
N GLY A 37 -23.11 36.38 -1.96
CA GLY A 37 -23.93 35.40 -2.68
C GLY A 37 -23.17 34.17 -3.17
N PHE A 38 -22.03 33.85 -2.58
CA PHE A 38 -21.31 32.62 -2.87
C PHE A 38 -21.87 31.48 -2.05
N GLN A 39 -21.95 30.29 -2.64
CA GLN A 39 -22.43 29.06 -2.00
C GLN A 39 -21.37 27.97 -2.06
N PHE A 40 -21.28 27.16 -1.01
CA PHE A 40 -20.46 25.97 -1.01
C PHE A 40 -21.04 24.92 -1.96
N SER A 41 -20.24 24.45 -2.91
CA SER A 41 -20.65 23.38 -3.81
C SER A 41 -20.37 21.99 -3.28
N ARG A 42 -19.38 21.88 -2.37
CA ARG A 42 -19.02 20.64 -1.61
C ARG A 42 -18.29 21.06 -0.35
N SER A 43 -18.27 20.19 0.66
CA SER A 43 -17.72 20.47 1.98
C SER A 43 -16.21 20.75 2.05
N LEU A 44 -15.46 20.58 0.99
CA LEU A 44 -14.00 20.61 1.04
C LEU A 44 -13.29 21.53 0.06
N THR A 45 -13.88 22.01 -1.04
CA THR A 45 -13.03 22.65 -2.05
C THR A 45 -13.64 23.72 -2.94
N ARG A 46 -14.93 23.99 -2.97
CA ARG A 46 -15.47 24.94 -3.97
C ARG A 46 -16.67 25.74 -3.50
N MET A 47 -16.59 27.06 -3.62
CA MET A 47 -17.74 27.97 -3.51
C MET A 47 -18.09 28.55 -4.88
N TYR A 48 -19.39 28.79 -5.15
CA TYR A 48 -19.85 29.46 -6.35
C TYR A 48 -20.94 30.52 -6.02
N CYS A 49 -21.05 31.51 -6.89
CA CYS A 49 -22.07 32.54 -6.78
C CYS A 49 -23.20 32.21 -7.74
N GLY A 50 -24.44 32.04 -7.25
CA GLY A 50 -25.62 31.75 -8.06
C GLY A 50 -25.85 30.26 -8.34
N GLN A 51 -26.80 29.95 -9.27
CA GLN A 51 -27.10 28.58 -9.64
C GLN A 51 -26.00 27.98 -10.53
N ASN A 52 -25.58 26.75 -10.25
CA ASN A 52 -24.66 26.02 -11.10
C ASN A 52 -25.35 25.68 -12.45
N ALA A 53 -24.92 26.31 -13.52
CA ALA A 53 -25.52 26.13 -14.86
C ALA A 53 -25.17 24.75 -15.48
N HIS A 54 -24.17 24.02 -14.92
CA HIS A 54 -23.71 22.75 -15.48
C HIS A 54 -23.40 21.72 -14.35
N PRO A 55 -24.38 21.32 -13.57
CA PRO A 55 -24.18 20.27 -12.57
C PRO A 55 -23.84 18.93 -13.28
N GLY A 56 -22.68 18.37 -12.99
CA GLY A 56 -22.27 17.06 -13.52
C GLY A 56 -21.44 17.07 -14.82
N ARG A 57 -20.96 18.21 -15.30
CA ARG A 57 -20.01 18.28 -16.41
C ARG A 57 -18.63 18.76 -15.95
N PRO A 58 -17.72 17.86 -15.58
CA PRO A 58 -16.35 18.19 -15.15
C PRO A 58 -15.40 18.55 -16.32
N ASP A 59 -15.83 18.37 -17.57
CA ASP A 59 -15.06 18.53 -18.81
C ASP A 59 -14.92 19.98 -19.30
N LEU A 60 -15.61 20.93 -18.67
CA LEU A 60 -15.40 22.34 -18.94
C LEU A 60 -14.25 22.88 -18.09
N SER A 61 -13.01 22.60 -18.50
CA SER A 61 -11.81 23.18 -17.93
C SER A 61 -11.71 24.67 -18.27
N VAL A 62 -11.52 25.49 -17.23
CA VAL A 62 -11.18 26.92 -17.43
C VAL A 62 -9.68 27.01 -17.73
N PRO A 63 -9.24 27.78 -18.74
CA PRO A 63 -7.82 28.00 -19.01
C PRO A 63 -7.13 28.59 -17.78
N SER A 64 -5.90 28.13 -17.48
CA SER A 64 -5.08 28.68 -16.42
C SER A 64 -4.82 30.17 -16.65
N LEU A 65 -5.20 30.99 -15.69
CA LEU A 65 -4.94 32.43 -15.73
C LEU A 65 -3.47 32.68 -15.34
N GLY A 66 -2.72 33.31 -16.22
CA GLY A 66 -1.34 33.67 -15.99
C GLY A 66 -1.14 34.77 -14.90
N PRO A 67 0.09 35.00 -14.44
CA PRO A 67 0.44 35.88 -13.30
C PRO A 67 -0.04 37.35 -13.41
N SER A 68 -0.40 37.81 -14.60
CA SER A 68 -0.81 39.21 -14.84
C SER A 68 -2.16 39.60 -14.27
N LEU A 69 -3.07 38.66 -13.96
CA LEU A 69 -4.38 38.97 -13.40
C LEU A 69 -4.38 39.11 -11.88
N VAL A 70 -3.43 38.49 -11.18
CA VAL A 70 -3.26 38.61 -9.74
C VAL A 70 -2.87 40.04 -9.36
N SER A 71 -2.08 40.71 -10.20
CA SER A 71 -1.66 42.10 -10.00
C SER A 71 -2.81 43.11 -10.15
N MET A 72 -3.84 42.78 -10.94
CA MET A 72 -5.02 43.68 -11.12
C MET A 72 -6.03 43.62 -9.97
N MET A 73 -6.08 42.48 -9.27
CA MET A 73 -7.03 42.31 -8.16
C MET A 73 -6.56 42.93 -6.83
N THR A 74 -5.25 43.04 -6.59
CA THR A 74 -4.70 43.72 -5.42
C THR A 74 -4.84 45.25 -5.48
N GLY A 75 -5.06 45.82 -6.68
CA GLY A 75 -5.24 47.25 -6.85
C GLY A 75 -6.62 47.81 -6.51
N CYS A 76 -7.67 46.97 -6.41
CA CYS A 76 -9.07 47.42 -6.25
C CYS A 76 -9.65 47.36 -4.83
N LEU A 77 -8.91 46.86 -3.83
CA LEU A 77 -9.46 46.57 -2.49
C LEU A 77 -8.83 47.30 -1.33
N LEU A 78 -7.85 48.21 -1.56
CA LEU A 78 -7.28 49.03 -0.47
C LEU A 78 -7.34 50.50 -0.82
N PRO A 79 -7.73 51.40 0.16
CA PRO A 79 -7.63 52.82 -0.03
C PRO A 79 -6.16 53.24 -0.20
N ARG A 80 -5.89 54.02 -1.23
CA ARG A 80 -4.56 54.60 -1.47
C ARG A 80 -4.13 55.41 -0.25
N GLY A 81 -3.10 54.92 0.49
CA GLY A 81 -2.50 55.82 1.45
C GLY A 81 -1.51 55.27 2.50
N PHE A 82 -1.41 53.97 2.79
CA PHE A 82 -0.63 53.62 3.97
C PHE A 82 0.37 52.44 3.87
N CYS A 83 0.49 51.72 2.81
CA CYS A 83 1.27 50.48 2.80
C CYS A 83 2.68 50.57 2.18
N GLY A 84 2.98 51.56 1.33
CA GLY A 84 4.24 51.62 0.59
C GLY A 84 5.48 52.09 1.40
N ARG A 85 5.27 52.81 2.50
CA ARG A 85 6.39 53.43 3.25
C ARG A 85 7.01 52.54 4.33
N TRP A 86 6.27 51.59 4.89
CA TRP A 86 6.76 50.72 5.98
C TRP A 86 7.59 49.51 5.46
N ILE A 87 7.25 48.98 4.31
CA ILE A 87 7.98 47.81 3.75
C ILE A 87 9.39 48.23 3.32
N VAL A 88 9.53 49.42 2.74
CA VAL A 88 10.85 49.94 2.34
C VAL A 88 11.71 50.27 3.60
N PHE A 89 11.09 50.75 4.69
CA PHE A 89 11.82 51.06 5.90
C PHE A 89 12.34 49.81 6.63
N VAL A 90 11.57 48.72 6.67
CA VAL A 90 12.01 47.45 7.27
C VAL A 90 13.11 46.77 6.43
N LEU A 91 13.05 46.87 5.13
CA LEU A 91 14.10 46.35 4.25
C LEU A 91 15.41 47.16 4.36
N PHE A 92 15.33 48.49 4.50
CA PHE A 92 16.53 49.33 4.71
C PHE A 92 17.17 49.13 6.07
N LEU A 93 16.39 48.92 7.14
CA LEU A 93 16.95 48.64 8.48
C LEU A 93 17.71 47.28 8.52
N ASN A 94 17.20 46.25 7.87
CA ASN A 94 17.89 44.95 7.81
C ASN A 94 19.16 45.02 6.97
N LEU A 95 19.17 45.81 5.88
CA LEU A 95 20.36 45.95 5.02
C LEU A 95 21.48 46.74 5.76
N PHE A 96 21.14 47.75 6.55
CA PHE A 96 22.12 48.50 7.36
C PHE A 96 22.73 47.69 8.50
N PHE A 97 21.96 46.78 9.10
CA PHE A 97 22.45 45.90 10.16
C PHE A 97 23.43 44.84 9.64
N VAL A 98 23.18 44.30 8.46
CA VAL A 98 24.09 43.31 7.81
C VAL A 98 25.38 43.96 7.30
N VAL A 99 25.30 45.17 6.72
CA VAL A 99 26.47 45.88 6.23
C VAL A 99 27.32 46.43 7.38
N GLY A 100 26.70 46.86 8.52
CA GLY A 100 27.43 47.33 9.70
C GLY A 100 28.26 46.22 10.39
N LEU A 101 27.77 44.99 10.40
CA LEU A 101 28.48 43.87 11.01
C LEU A 101 29.66 43.35 10.19
N VAL A 102 29.65 43.49 8.84
CA VAL A 102 30.76 43.09 7.98
C VAL A 102 31.98 44.02 8.08
N PHE A 103 31.78 45.30 8.46
CA PHE A 103 32.88 46.26 8.61
C PHE A 103 33.55 46.25 9.99
N CYS A 104 32.97 45.64 11.02
CA CYS A 104 33.56 45.62 12.37
C CYS A 104 34.42 44.42 12.71
N GLY A 105 34.65 43.46 11.78
CA GLY A 105 35.62 42.37 11.97
C GLY A 105 35.34 41.44 13.17
N LEU A 106 34.14 41.48 13.76
CA LEU A 106 33.76 40.58 14.83
C LEU A 106 33.27 39.24 14.24
N PRO A 107 33.76 38.11 14.74
CA PRO A 107 33.23 36.82 14.32
C PRO A 107 31.75 36.74 14.68
N VAL A 108 30.89 36.65 13.67
CA VAL A 108 29.50 36.32 13.85
C VAL A 108 29.45 34.89 14.36
N PHE A 109 29.34 34.76 15.69
CA PHE A 109 28.93 33.48 16.29
C PHE A 109 27.48 33.24 15.87
N TYR A 110 27.26 32.43 14.86
CA TYR A 110 25.98 31.76 14.72
C TYR A 110 25.90 30.79 15.92
N PRO A 111 24.94 30.95 16.84
CA PRO A 111 24.66 29.86 17.75
C PRO A 111 24.30 28.68 16.84
N SER A 112 25.13 27.64 16.82
CA SER A 112 24.70 26.34 16.35
C SER A 112 23.43 26.05 17.13
N LEU A 113 22.29 25.96 16.44
CA LEU A 113 21.12 25.31 16.98
C LEU A 113 21.64 24.04 17.64
N PRO A 114 21.23 23.74 18.89
CA PRO A 114 21.58 22.45 19.47
C PRO A 114 21.21 21.42 18.41
N GLY A 115 22.21 20.70 17.91
CA GLY A 115 21.97 19.59 17.01
C GLY A 115 20.96 18.71 17.75
N GLN A 116 19.78 18.58 17.21
CA GLN A 116 18.99 17.42 17.49
C GLN A 116 19.93 16.25 17.17
N ASN A 117 20.43 15.61 18.21
CA ASN A 117 20.98 14.28 18.11
C ASN A 117 19.79 13.34 17.83
N ASP A 118 19.16 13.49 16.68
CA ASP A 118 18.35 12.48 16.07
C ASP A 118 19.29 11.39 15.54
N SER A 119 19.86 10.60 16.44
CA SER A 119 20.30 9.27 16.11
C SER A 119 19.06 8.36 16.06
N ALA A 120 18.08 8.71 15.25
CA ALA A 120 17.12 7.72 14.77
C ALA A 120 17.96 6.62 14.14
N ALA A 121 17.78 5.38 14.59
CA ALA A 121 18.54 4.26 14.06
C ALA A 121 18.33 4.21 12.55
N VAL A 122 19.38 4.46 11.77
CA VAL A 122 19.33 4.49 10.31
C VAL A 122 18.93 3.09 9.85
N ILE A 123 17.76 2.97 9.21
CA ILE A 123 17.31 1.70 8.63
C ILE A 123 18.38 1.20 7.65
N HIS A 124 18.78 -0.06 7.83
CA HIS A 124 19.84 -0.67 7.02
C HIS A 124 19.50 -2.09 6.61
N PHE A 125 19.51 -2.35 5.30
CA PHE A 125 19.27 -3.66 4.70
C PHE A 125 20.53 -4.18 4.00
N GLN A 126 20.70 -5.50 4.01
CA GLN A 126 21.72 -6.22 3.26
C GLN A 126 21.06 -7.28 2.38
N ASN A 127 21.36 -7.29 1.08
CA ASN A 127 20.87 -8.35 0.20
C ASN A 127 21.66 -9.64 0.41
N VAL A 128 21.02 -10.63 1.02
CA VAL A 128 21.62 -11.95 1.31
C VAL A 128 21.19 -13.04 0.31
N ALA A 129 20.31 -12.74 -0.64
CA ALA A 129 19.82 -13.70 -1.64
C ALA A 129 20.94 -14.46 -2.38
N PRO A 130 22.08 -13.84 -2.75
CA PRO A 130 23.15 -14.56 -3.45
C PRO A 130 23.73 -15.76 -2.70
N THR A 131 23.68 -15.75 -1.37
CA THR A 131 24.21 -16.82 -0.50
C THR A 131 23.11 -17.65 0.16
N ALA A 132 21.84 -17.26 0.01
CA ALA A 132 20.70 -17.86 0.69
C ALA A 132 20.21 -19.20 0.08
N GLY A 133 20.73 -19.61 -1.07
CA GLY A 133 20.26 -20.83 -1.76
C GLY A 133 19.04 -20.61 -2.67
N LEU A 134 18.55 -19.38 -2.81
CA LEU A 134 17.43 -19.03 -3.66
C LEU A 134 17.85 -19.05 -5.14
N ARG A 135 17.44 -20.08 -5.88
CA ARG A 135 17.75 -20.25 -7.32
C ARG A 135 16.56 -19.98 -8.22
N PHE A 136 15.64 -19.16 -7.76
CA PHE A 136 14.45 -18.73 -8.50
C PHE A 136 14.80 -17.64 -9.51
N VAL A 137 14.15 -17.66 -10.66
CA VAL A 137 14.09 -16.55 -11.62
C VAL A 137 12.64 -16.34 -12.00
N LEU A 138 12.15 -15.11 -11.93
CA LEU A 138 10.79 -14.79 -12.33
C LEU A 138 10.68 -14.70 -13.85
N GLU A 139 10.24 -15.81 -14.47
CA GLU A 139 10.12 -15.99 -15.92
C GLU A 139 8.77 -15.47 -16.43
N ASN A 140 8.68 -14.19 -16.72
CA ASN A 140 7.46 -13.57 -17.26
C ASN A 140 7.23 -13.80 -18.75
N ASN A 141 8.19 -14.44 -19.45
CA ASN A 141 8.16 -14.81 -20.88
C ASN A 141 7.80 -13.65 -21.82
N PRO A 142 8.57 -12.54 -21.83
CA PRO A 142 8.26 -11.36 -22.64
C PRO A 142 8.32 -11.66 -24.13
N THR A 143 7.33 -11.16 -24.88
CA THR A 143 7.19 -11.35 -26.33
C THR A 143 7.32 -10.03 -27.09
N PRO A 144 7.60 -10.06 -28.41
CA PRO A 144 7.54 -8.86 -29.26
C PRO A 144 6.14 -8.21 -29.30
N HIS A 145 5.09 -8.98 -28.96
CA HIS A 145 3.69 -8.53 -28.97
C HIS A 145 3.33 -7.65 -27.76
N LYS A 146 4.16 -7.63 -26.70
CA LYS A 146 3.95 -6.78 -25.51
C LYS A 146 2.57 -6.98 -24.88
N HIS A 147 2.25 -8.24 -24.53
CA HIS A 147 1.01 -8.54 -23.82
C HIS A 147 1.05 -8.02 -22.39
N LEU A 148 -0.01 -7.39 -21.93
CA LEU A 148 -0.07 -6.76 -20.62
C LEU A 148 0.26 -7.73 -19.48
N VAL A 149 -0.10 -9.01 -19.61
CA VAL A 149 0.19 -10.07 -18.63
C VAL A 149 1.69 -10.23 -18.32
N GLU A 150 2.56 -9.95 -19.29
CA GLU A 150 4.01 -10.06 -19.16
C GLU A 150 4.58 -9.10 -18.11
N THR A 151 3.86 -8.04 -17.76
CA THR A 151 4.31 -7.01 -16.82
C THR A 151 3.90 -7.25 -15.37
N MET A 152 2.98 -8.21 -15.13
CA MET A 152 2.19 -8.29 -13.90
C MET A 152 2.56 -9.47 -12.97
N ALA A 153 3.32 -10.46 -13.45
CA ALA A 153 3.74 -11.60 -12.63
C ALA A 153 4.64 -11.17 -11.47
N GLY A 154 4.72 -11.97 -10.42
CA GLY A 154 5.74 -11.82 -9.39
C GLY A 154 5.23 -11.71 -7.96
N GLY A 155 4.05 -12.25 -7.66
CA GLY A 155 3.60 -12.39 -6.28
C GLY A 155 4.51 -13.30 -5.46
N VAL A 156 4.56 -13.06 -4.16
CA VAL A 156 5.34 -13.85 -3.18
C VAL A 156 4.56 -13.98 -1.88
N ALA A 157 4.58 -15.17 -1.28
CA ALA A 157 4.00 -15.41 0.04
C ALA A 157 5.07 -15.88 1.02
N THR A 158 5.01 -15.37 2.26
CA THR A 158 5.85 -15.81 3.37
C THR A 158 4.96 -16.43 4.45
N PHE A 159 5.25 -17.67 4.83
CA PHE A 159 4.50 -18.44 5.84
C PHE A 159 5.31 -19.63 6.32
N ASP A 160 5.01 -20.16 7.47
CA ASP A 160 5.63 -21.38 8.05
C ASP A 160 4.82 -22.58 7.54
N TYR A 161 5.30 -23.25 6.44
CA TYR A 161 4.51 -24.30 5.78
C TYR A 161 4.58 -25.66 6.48
N ASP A 162 5.66 -25.94 7.22
CA ASP A 162 5.88 -27.24 7.87
C ASP A 162 5.80 -27.17 9.41
N GLY A 163 5.47 -25.99 9.96
CA GLY A 163 5.23 -25.79 11.39
C GLY A 163 6.49 -25.79 12.24
N ASP A 164 7.69 -25.60 11.65
CA ASP A 164 8.96 -25.64 12.38
C ASP A 164 9.30 -24.33 13.10
N GLY A 165 8.51 -23.29 12.88
CA GLY A 165 8.64 -21.97 13.52
C GLY A 165 9.48 -20.97 12.74
N LEU A 166 10.08 -21.37 11.62
CA LEU A 166 10.77 -20.50 10.67
C LEU A 166 9.85 -20.14 9.51
N THR A 167 9.96 -18.94 9.01
CA THR A 167 9.11 -18.48 7.89
C THR A 167 9.74 -18.86 6.55
N ASP A 168 8.97 -19.54 5.70
CA ASP A 168 9.33 -20.00 4.37
C ASP A 168 8.91 -19.00 3.29
N ILE A 169 9.31 -19.27 2.03
CA ILE A 169 9.04 -18.37 0.91
C ILE A 169 8.44 -19.14 -0.27
N TYR A 170 7.26 -18.71 -0.74
CA TYR A 170 6.65 -19.21 -1.97
C TYR A 170 6.62 -18.11 -3.05
N PHE A 171 7.23 -18.39 -4.20
CA PHE A 171 7.24 -17.49 -5.36
C PHE A 171 6.27 -17.99 -6.44
N THR A 172 5.42 -17.11 -6.95
CA THR A 172 4.66 -17.36 -8.17
C THR A 172 5.52 -17.10 -9.40
N ASN A 173 5.20 -17.76 -10.51
CA ASN A 173 5.96 -17.62 -11.75
C ASN A 173 5.04 -17.59 -12.98
N GLY A 174 5.52 -17.02 -14.08
CA GLY A 174 4.82 -17.00 -15.35
C GLY A 174 4.70 -18.37 -16.00
N ALA A 175 4.40 -18.38 -17.28
CA ALA A 175 4.23 -19.59 -18.07
C ALA A 175 4.62 -19.36 -19.52
N SER A 176 4.70 -20.44 -20.31
CA SER A 176 5.00 -20.38 -21.73
C SER A 176 3.86 -19.69 -22.49
N PHE A 177 4.20 -18.73 -23.33
CA PHE A 177 3.24 -18.03 -24.19
C PHE A 177 3.19 -18.68 -25.58
N PRO A 178 2.03 -18.79 -26.29
CA PRO A 178 0.69 -18.34 -25.87
C PRO A 178 -0.10 -19.37 -25.08
N SER A 179 0.45 -20.54 -24.82
CA SER A 179 -0.27 -21.67 -24.19
C SER A 179 -0.65 -21.43 -22.74
N LEU A 180 0.01 -20.49 -22.06
CA LEU A 180 -0.08 -20.22 -20.62
C LEU A 180 0.13 -21.48 -19.76
N LYS A 181 0.99 -22.41 -20.22
CA LYS A 181 1.32 -23.66 -19.51
C LYS A 181 2.75 -23.60 -18.98
N LYS A 182 2.99 -24.23 -17.85
CA LYS A 182 4.33 -24.44 -17.29
C LYS A 182 5.03 -25.60 -18.01
N THR A 183 5.52 -25.32 -19.23
CA THR A 183 6.09 -26.32 -20.15
C THR A 183 7.48 -26.84 -19.75
N SER A 184 8.11 -26.22 -18.76
CA SER A 184 9.40 -26.66 -18.22
C SER A 184 9.60 -26.15 -16.79
N PRO A 185 10.54 -26.73 -16.02
CA PRO A 185 10.82 -26.34 -14.64
C PRO A 185 11.20 -24.86 -14.42
N LYS A 186 11.66 -24.16 -15.47
CA LYS A 186 11.97 -22.72 -15.37
C LYS A 186 10.73 -21.84 -15.08
N TYR A 187 9.53 -22.32 -15.45
CA TYR A 187 8.27 -21.61 -15.20
C TYR A 187 7.57 -22.04 -13.90
N TRP A 188 8.11 -23.05 -13.18
CA TRP A 188 7.47 -23.50 -11.95
C TRP A 188 7.43 -22.38 -10.92
N ASN A 189 6.33 -22.30 -10.18
CA ASN A 189 6.32 -21.64 -8.88
C ASN A 189 7.34 -22.35 -7.98
N ARG A 190 7.83 -21.69 -6.93
CA ARG A 190 8.85 -22.29 -6.07
C ARG A 190 8.50 -22.10 -4.61
N LEU A 191 8.59 -23.17 -3.85
CA LEU A 191 8.56 -23.18 -2.39
C LEU A 191 9.96 -23.43 -1.85
N TYR A 192 10.44 -22.51 -1.04
CA TYR A 192 11.73 -22.59 -0.39
C TYR A 192 11.54 -22.71 1.13
N ARG A 193 11.99 -23.84 1.68
CA ARG A 193 12.03 -24.09 3.11
C ARG A 193 13.17 -23.30 3.74
N ASN A 194 12.91 -22.61 4.84
CA ASN A 194 13.89 -21.91 5.65
C ASN A 194 14.60 -22.90 6.58
N LEU A 195 15.92 -23.02 6.46
CA LEU A 195 16.77 -23.87 7.31
C LEU A 195 17.42 -23.10 8.48
N GLY A 196 17.02 -21.84 8.68
CA GLY A 196 17.63 -20.91 9.60
C GLY A 196 18.86 -20.18 9.04
N GLY A 197 19.21 -19.04 9.66
CA GLY A 197 20.39 -18.26 9.27
C GLY A 197 20.40 -17.78 7.81
N PHE A 198 19.24 -17.55 7.22
CA PHE A 198 19.07 -17.17 5.80
C PHE A 198 19.55 -18.24 4.81
N HIS A 199 19.41 -19.51 5.14
CA HIS A 199 19.63 -20.61 4.22
C HIS A 199 18.31 -21.26 3.85
N PHE A 200 18.06 -21.43 2.55
CA PHE A 200 16.80 -21.93 2.02
C PHE A 200 17.05 -23.12 1.09
N GLU A 201 16.15 -24.10 1.14
CA GLU A 201 16.14 -25.31 0.29
C GLU A 201 14.88 -25.31 -0.60
N ASP A 202 15.06 -25.57 -1.89
CA ASP A 202 13.93 -25.73 -2.83
C ASP A 202 13.24 -27.08 -2.57
N VAL A 203 12.02 -27.02 -2.04
CA VAL A 203 11.18 -28.19 -1.73
C VAL A 203 9.98 -28.32 -2.68
N THR A 204 9.92 -27.53 -3.74
CA THR A 204 8.78 -27.38 -4.66
C THR A 204 8.24 -28.70 -5.17
N GLU A 205 9.12 -29.58 -5.69
CA GLU A 205 8.71 -30.86 -6.28
C GLU A 205 8.19 -31.80 -5.21
N LYS A 206 8.87 -31.90 -4.07
CA LYS A 206 8.46 -32.70 -2.93
C LYS A 206 7.11 -32.22 -2.36
N ALA A 207 6.94 -30.92 -2.24
CA ALA A 207 5.70 -30.34 -1.72
C ALA A 207 4.54 -30.36 -2.71
N GLY A 208 4.78 -30.59 -4.01
CA GLY A 208 3.75 -30.69 -5.04
C GLY A 208 3.16 -29.33 -5.49
N VAL A 209 3.88 -28.22 -5.30
CA VAL A 209 3.34 -26.85 -5.49
C VAL A 209 3.93 -26.09 -6.69
N ALA A 210 4.43 -26.81 -7.70
CA ALA A 210 5.00 -26.21 -8.91
C ALA A 210 4.03 -25.33 -9.71
N GLY A 211 2.73 -25.45 -9.48
CA GLY A 211 1.67 -24.70 -10.13
C GLY A 211 1.36 -25.15 -11.55
N ILE A 212 0.27 -24.64 -12.07
CA ILE A 212 -0.17 -24.80 -13.46
C ILE A 212 -0.69 -23.45 -13.95
N GLY A 213 -0.44 -23.12 -15.21
CA GLY A 213 -0.88 -21.84 -15.77
C GLY A 213 0.05 -20.68 -15.41
N TYR A 214 -0.35 -19.48 -15.80
CA TYR A 214 0.38 -18.24 -15.55
C TYR A 214 -0.04 -17.70 -14.19
N SER A 215 0.79 -17.90 -13.18
CA SER A 215 0.50 -17.48 -11.80
C SER A 215 0.83 -16.00 -11.61
N MET A 216 0.02 -15.31 -10.81
CA MET A 216 0.14 -13.89 -10.48
C MET A 216 0.51 -13.68 -9.03
N GLY A 217 -0.40 -13.98 -8.11
CA GLY A 217 -0.26 -13.75 -6.68
C GLY A 217 -0.44 -15.01 -5.85
N ALA A 218 -0.12 -14.88 -4.56
CA ALA A 218 -0.29 -15.92 -3.57
C ALA A 218 -0.81 -15.36 -2.25
N ALA A 219 -1.69 -16.11 -1.56
CA ALA A 219 -2.24 -15.77 -0.26
C ALA A 219 -2.23 -17.01 0.66
N ALA A 220 -1.61 -16.88 1.83
CA ALA A 220 -1.44 -17.95 2.80
C ALA A 220 -2.32 -17.75 4.03
N ALA A 221 -3.01 -18.79 4.48
CA ALA A 221 -3.73 -18.89 5.76
C ALA A 221 -4.19 -20.34 6.00
N ASP A 222 -4.49 -20.69 7.23
CA ASP A 222 -5.10 -21.96 7.65
C ASP A 222 -6.63 -21.85 7.49
N TYR A 223 -7.15 -22.17 6.28
CA TYR A 223 -8.56 -21.92 5.95
C TYR A 223 -9.54 -22.94 6.57
N ASP A 224 -9.06 -24.12 6.96
CA ASP A 224 -9.91 -25.16 7.54
C ASP A 224 -9.65 -25.42 9.03
N ASN A 225 -8.81 -24.57 9.65
CA ASN A 225 -8.46 -24.59 11.07
C ASN A 225 -7.78 -25.88 11.55
N ASP A 226 -7.08 -26.62 10.66
CA ASP A 226 -6.41 -27.88 11.01
C ASP A 226 -5.01 -27.66 11.65
N GLY A 227 -4.46 -26.45 11.54
CA GLY A 227 -3.18 -26.02 12.09
C GLY A 227 -2.02 -26.04 11.10
N HIS A 228 -2.31 -26.27 9.84
CA HIS A 228 -1.36 -26.21 8.74
C HIS A 228 -1.73 -25.10 7.78
N VAL A 229 -0.79 -24.22 7.48
CA VAL A 229 -1.06 -23.05 6.64
C VAL A 229 -1.21 -23.48 5.19
N ASP A 230 -2.36 -23.19 4.59
CA ASP A 230 -2.71 -23.46 3.21
C ASP A 230 -2.29 -22.33 2.27
N LEU A 231 -2.45 -22.56 0.95
CA LEU A 231 -1.99 -21.60 -0.04
C LEU A 231 -2.98 -21.44 -1.19
N PHE A 232 -3.47 -20.22 -1.40
CA PHE A 232 -4.19 -19.84 -2.61
C PHE A 232 -3.25 -19.18 -3.62
N VAL A 233 -3.31 -19.59 -4.89
CA VAL A 233 -2.52 -19.02 -6.00
C VAL A 233 -3.46 -18.43 -7.05
N ALA A 234 -3.44 -17.11 -7.20
CA ALA A 234 -4.16 -16.39 -8.24
C ALA A 234 -3.44 -16.49 -9.60
N GLY A 235 -4.18 -16.52 -10.70
CA GLY A 235 -3.58 -16.60 -12.02
C GLY A 235 -4.49 -16.21 -13.17
N VAL A 236 -3.95 -16.32 -14.38
CA VAL A 236 -4.67 -16.08 -15.62
C VAL A 236 -5.34 -17.37 -16.09
N GLY A 237 -6.67 -17.35 -16.12
CA GLY A 237 -7.49 -18.49 -16.55
C GLY A 237 -7.49 -19.67 -15.58
N ARG A 238 -6.71 -19.63 -14.49
CA ARG A 238 -6.72 -20.66 -13.45
C ARG A 238 -6.23 -20.11 -12.11
N ASN A 239 -7.06 -20.30 -11.08
CA ASN A 239 -6.68 -20.18 -9.68
C ASN A 239 -6.42 -21.58 -9.11
N ILE A 240 -5.60 -21.68 -8.05
CA ILE A 240 -5.30 -22.93 -7.37
C ILE A 240 -5.47 -22.73 -5.87
N LEU A 241 -6.20 -23.61 -5.21
CA LEU A 241 -6.22 -23.75 -3.77
C LEU A 241 -5.44 -25.02 -3.40
N TYR A 242 -4.34 -24.84 -2.71
CA TYR A 242 -3.53 -25.92 -2.17
C TYR A 242 -3.87 -26.12 -0.69
N HIS A 243 -4.35 -27.30 -0.35
CA HIS A 243 -4.51 -27.75 1.03
C HIS A 243 -3.21 -28.38 1.54
N ASN A 244 -2.73 -27.93 2.69
CA ASN A 244 -1.52 -28.43 3.33
C ASN A 244 -1.83 -29.68 4.16
N ARG A 245 -1.23 -30.82 3.84
CA ARG A 245 -1.49 -32.09 4.53
C ARG A 245 -0.77 -32.26 5.88
N GLY A 246 0.05 -31.28 6.28
CA GLY A 246 0.84 -31.35 7.51
C GLY A 246 2.02 -32.33 7.47
N ASP A 247 2.27 -32.98 6.35
CA ASP A 247 3.40 -33.91 6.13
C ASP A 247 4.50 -33.33 5.23
N GLY A 248 4.43 -32.02 4.97
CA GLY A 248 5.31 -31.29 4.06
C GLY A 248 4.91 -31.37 2.58
N THR A 249 3.67 -31.84 2.29
CA THR A 249 3.09 -31.89 0.94
C THR A 249 1.75 -31.17 0.90
N PHE A 250 1.39 -30.71 -0.31
CA PHE A 250 0.12 -30.06 -0.57
C PHE A 250 -0.72 -30.86 -1.57
N GLU A 251 -2.04 -30.71 -1.47
CA GLU A 251 -3.02 -31.23 -2.42
C GLU A 251 -3.69 -30.08 -3.19
N ASP A 252 -3.85 -30.21 -4.51
CA ASP A 252 -4.70 -29.29 -5.29
C ASP A 252 -6.18 -29.56 -4.97
N ALA A 253 -6.73 -28.79 -4.04
CA ALA A 253 -8.13 -28.88 -3.58
C ALA A 253 -9.08 -28.01 -4.41
N THR A 254 -8.62 -27.31 -5.46
CA THR A 254 -9.36 -26.27 -6.19
C THR A 254 -10.76 -26.69 -6.63
N GLU A 255 -10.85 -27.82 -7.36
CA GLU A 255 -12.12 -28.31 -7.88
C GLU A 255 -13.00 -28.87 -6.77
N GLN A 256 -12.40 -29.60 -5.84
CA GLN A 256 -13.09 -30.17 -4.69
C GLN A 256 -13.66 -29.08 -3.78
N ALA A 257 -12.94 -27.99 -3.60
CA ALA A 257 -13.37 -26.84 -2.80
C ALA A 257 -14.43 -25.96 -3.49
N GLY A 258 -14.69 -26.15 -4.79
CA GLY A 258 -15.65 -25.33 -5.54
C GLY A 258 -15.09 -23.98 -6.00
N ILE A 259 -13.77 -23.79 -5.93
CA ILE A 259 -13.11 -22.57 -6.39
C ILE A 259 -13.12 -22.51 -7.92
N LYS A 260 -13.64 -21.41 -8.45
CA LYS A 260 -13.71 -21.18 -9.90
C LYS A 260 -12.52 -20.37 -10.39
N SER A 261 -12.09 -20.62 -11.61
CA SER A 261 -11.09 -19.81 -12.27
C SER A 261 -11.71 -18.61 -12.96
N GLY A 262 -11.17 -17.42 -12.70
CA GLY A 262 -11.53 -16.19 -13.40
C GLY A 262 -10.66 -15.94 -14.63
N PRO A 263 -11.00 -14.97 -15.47
CA PRO A 263 -10.19 -14.63 -16.64
C PRO A 263 -8.78 -14.16 -16.25
N TRP A 264 -8.67 -13.34 -15.22
CA TRP A 264 -7.39 -12.85 -14.70
C TRP A 264 -7.53 -12.39 -13.26
N SER A 265 -7.12 -13.23 -12.31
CA SER A 265 -6.98 -12.89 -10.89
C SER A 265 -5.55 -12.43 -10.58
N ILE A 266 -5.37 -11.37 -9.80
CA ILE A 266 -4.05 -10.81 -9.43
C ILE A 266 -3.61 -11.34 -8.07
N GLY A 267 -4.48 -11.34 -7.08
CA GLY A 267 -4.18 -11.72 -5.72
C GLY A 267 -5.44 -12.05 -4.94
N ALA A 268 -5.29 -12.33 -3.66
CA ALA A 268 -6.39 -12.66 -2.78
C ALA A 268 -6.11 -12.24 -1.33
N ALA A 269 -7.16 -12.21 -0.53
CA ALA A 269 -7.09 -11.97 0.91
C ALA A 269 -7.97 -12.97 1.65
N TRP A 270 -7.45 -13.50 2.75
CA TRP A 270 -8.19 -14.33 3.69
C TRP A 270 -8.72 -13.47 4.83
N PHE A 271 -9.98 -13.66 5.20
CA PHE A 271 -10.63 -12.99 6.34
C PHE A 271 -11.94 -13.68 6.69
N ASP A 272 -12.39 -13.50 7.89
CA ASP A 272 -13.69 -14.00 8.39
C ASP A 272 -14.68 -12.84 8.33
N TYR A 273 -15.51 -12.78 7.25
CA TYR A 273 -16.37 -11.61 7.04
C TYR A 273 -17.67 -11.63 7.83
N ASP A 274 -18.09 -12.79 8.33
CA ASP A 274 -19.35 -12.95 9.07
C ASP A 274 -19.15 -13.44 10.51
N ASN A 275 -17.88 -13.51 10.95
CA ASN A 275 -17.46 -13.90 12.30
C ASN A 275 -17.93 -15.30 12.70
N ASP A 276 -17.96 -16.25 11.76
CA ASP A 276 -18.32 -17.65 12.02
C ASP A 276 -17.13 -18.51 12.47
N GLY A 277 -15.91 -17.96 12.44
CA GLY A 277 -14.66 -18.61 12.83
C GLY A 277 -13.97 -19.36 11.70
N LEU A 278 -14.45 -19.28 10.47
CA LEU A 278 -13.82 -19.81 9.27
C LEU A 278 -13.28 -18.67 8.40
N LEU A 279 -12.17 -18.91 7.72
CA LEU A 279 -11.63 -17.91 6.81
C LEU A 279 -12.27 -17.99 5.44
N ASP A 280 -12.87 -16.91 5.02
CA ASP A 280 -13.39 -16.66 3.69
C ASP A 280 -12.31 -16.13 2.75
N LEU A 281 -12.59 -16.16 1.44
CA LEU A 281 -11.62 -15.78 0.43
C LEU A 281 -12.13 -14.66 -0.47
N PHE A 282 -11.46 -13.51 -0.45
CA PHE A 282 -11.66 -12.43 -1.41
C PHE A 282 -10.61 -12.49 -2.51
N VAL A 283 -11.03 -12.61 -3.78
CA VAL A 283 -10.14 -12.68 -4.95
C VAL A 283 -10.24 -11.42 -5.77
N VAL A 284 -9.11 -10.76 -5.97
CA VAL A 284 -9.00 -9.54 -6.78
C VAL A 284 -8.83 -9.89 -8.24
N ASN A 285 -9.72 -9.36 -9.08
CA ASN A 285 -9.71 -9.54 -10.52
C ASN A 285 -9.39 -8.22 -11.25
N TYR A 286 -8.65 -8.33 -12.36
CA TYR A 286 -8.10 -7.18 -13.06
C TYR A 286 -8.91 -6.81 -14.30
N VAL A 287 -8.62 -7.42 -15.44
CA VAL A 287 -9.25 -7.08 -16.72
C VAL A 287 -9.59 -8.32 -17.55
N GLN A 288 -10.55 -8.15 -18.46
CA GLN A 288 -10.85 -9.15 -19.48
C GLN A 288 -9.72 -9.20 -20.50
N TRP A 289 -8.99 -10.31 -20.54
CA TRP A 289 -7.86 -10.52 -21.43
C TRP A 289 -7.74 -11.99 -21.84
N SER A 290 -7.17 -12.24 -23.01
CA SER A 290 -6.80 -13.58 -23.48
C SER A 290 -5.50 -13.55 -24.29
N PRO A 291 -4.80 -14.69 -24.47
CA PRO A 291 -3.57 -14.77 -25.28
C PRO A 291 -3.76 -14.37 -26.75
N THR A 292 -4.98 -14.42 -27.26
CA THR A 292 -5.32 -14.02 -28.63
C THR A 292 -5.52 -12.53 -28.80
N TYR A 293 -5.54 -11.76 -27.71
CA TYR A 293 -5.68 -10.30 -27.75
C TYR A 293 -4.35 -9.67 -28.16
N ASP A 294 -4.25 -9.24 -29.42
CA ASP A 294 -3.04 -8.66 -30.01
C ASP A 294 -3.27 -7.24 -30.52
N ARG A 295 -3.54 -6.31 -29.60
CA ARG A 295 -3.63 -4.89 -29.93
C ARG A 295 -2.23 -4.27 -30.02
N PHE A 296 -1.97 -3.52 -31.12
CA PHE A 296 -0.79 -2.69 -31.19
C PHE A 296 -0.98 -1.41 -30.34
N CYS A 297 -0.07 -1.16 -29.41
CA CYS A 297 0.04 0.08 -28.66
C CYS A 297 1.45 0.63 -28.83
N GLY A 298 1.59 1.97 -28.98
CA GLY A 298 2.87 2.62 -29.23
C GLY A 298 2.87 3.50 -30.49
N ASP A 299 4.06 3.75 -31.04
CA ASP A 299 4.27 4.55 -32.25
C ASP A 299 4.53 3.65 -33.47
N SER A 300 3.55 3.48 -34.33
CA SER A 300 3.67 2.65 -35.53
C SER A 300 4.67 3.21 -36.55
N SER A 301 4.85 4.53 -36.62
CA SER A 301 5.80 5.18 -37.53
C SER A 301 7.26 4.88 -37.16
N ARG A 302 7.54 4.69 -35.87
CA ARG A 302 8.85 4.33 -35.32
C ARG A 302 9.01 2.83 -35.07
N GLN A 303 8.00 2.03 -35.41
CA GLN A 303 7.90 0.60 -35.05
C GLN A 303 8.13 0.33 -33.55
N LEU A 304 7.77 1.29 -32.72
CA LEU A 304 7.90 1.22 -31.27
C LEU A 304 6.61 0.65 -30.68
N ARG A 305 6.58 -0.66 -30.41
CA ARG A 305 5.51 -1.32 -29.70
C ARG A 305 5.79 -1.27 -28.20
N VAL A 306 4.76 -0.93 -27.41
CA VAL A 306 4.80 -0.85 -25.93
C VAL A 306 3.61 -1.59 -25.35
N TYR A 307 3.61 -1.82 -24.03
CA TYR A 307 2.47 -2.40 -23.33
C TYR A 307 1.26 -1.47 -23.39
N CYS A 308 0.08 -2.05 -23.58
CA CYS A 308 -1.15 -1.27 -23.72
C CYS A 308 -1.61 -0.72 -22.37
N HIS A 309 -2.05 0.54 -22.37
CA HIS A 309 -2.65 1.18 -21.20
C HIS A 309 -3.95 0.45 -20.80
N PRO A 310 -4.26 0.29 -19.49
CA PRO A 310 -5.43 -0.44 -18.99
C PRO A 310 -6.78 0.09 -19.48
N ARG A 311 -6.86 1.34 -19.95
CA ARG A 311 -8.09 1.91 -20.58
C ARG A 311 -8.61 1.14 -21.79
N PHE A 312 -7.79 0.30 -22.40
CA PHE A 312 -8.15 -0.50 -23.57
C PHE A 312 -8.75 -1.87 -23.23
N PHE A 313 -8.86 -2.19 -21.95
CA PHE A 313 -9.40 -3.44 -21.45
C PHE A 313 -10.60 -3.18 -20.56
N GLU A 314 -11.59 -4.06 -20.64
CA GLU A 314 -12.73 -4.04 -19.72
C GLU A 314 -12.29 -4.56 -18.35
N GLY A 315 -12.74 -3.88 -17.29
CA GLY A 315 -12.51 -4.30 -15.92
C GLY A 315 -13.34 -5.53 -15.55
N LEU A 316 -12.99 -6.13 -14.42
CA LEU A 316 -13.71 -7.30 -13.87
C LEU A 316 -14.27 -6.98 -12.49
N ALA A 317 -15.32 -7.69 -12.10
CA ALA A 317 -15.76 -7.74 -10.71
C ALA A 317 -14.82 -8.60 -9.88
N ASN A 318 -14.62 -8.26 -8.61
CA ASN A 318 -13.95 -9.12 -7.65
C ASN A 318 -14.85 -10.29 -7.23
N THR A 319 -14.27 -11.34 -6.65
CA THR A 319 -15.00 -12.52 -6.22
C THR A 319 -14.87 -12.70 -4.71
N LEU A 320 -15.99 -12.98 -4.03
CA LEU A 320 -16.05 -13.36 -2.63
C LEU A 320 -16.53 -14.79 -2.52
N TYR A 321 -15.75 -15.64 -1.88
CA TYR A 321 -16.09 -17.00 -1.53
C TYR A 321 -16.34 -17.11 -0.04
N HIS A 322 -17.53 -17.59 0.32
CA HIS A 322 -17.87 -17.98 1.69
C HIS A 322 -17.39 -19.40 1.97
N ASN A 323 -16.71 -19.61 3.07
CA ASN A 323 -16.25 -20.90 3.54
C ASN A 323 -17.40 -21.64 4.25
N GLU A 324 -17.95 -22.67 3.59
CA GLU A 324 -19.06 -23.48 4.15
C GLU A 324 -18.57 -24.53 5.18
N GLY A 325 -17.26 -24.52 5.52
CA GLY A 325 -16.62 -25.58 6.28
C GLY A 325 -16.32 -26.84 5.43
N ASN A 326 -15.63 -27.81 6.04
CA ASN A 326 -15.26 -29.07 5.39
C ASN A 326 -14.52 -28.90 4.03
N GLY A 327 -13.73 -27.82 3.90
CA GLY A 327 -12.97 -27.50 2.70
C GLY A 327 -13.82 -27.09 1.49
N LYS A 328 -15.04 -26.57 1.71
CA LYS A 328 -15.95 -26.12 0.66
C LYS A 328 -16.15 -24.62 0.69
N PHE A 329 -16.19 -24.04 -0.51
CA PHE A 329 -16.42 -22.61 -0.73
C PHE A 329 -17.60 -22.37 -1.66
N LYS A 330 -18.44 -21.40 -1.31
CA LYS A 330 -19.56 -20.93 -2.13
C LYS A 330 -19.24 -19.53 -2.66
N ASP A 331 -19.33 -19.31 -3.97
CA ASP A 331 -19.27 -17.98 -4.59
C ASP A 331 -20.51 -17.16 -4.19
N VAL A 332 -20.31 -16.16 -3.32
CA VAL A 332 -21.34 -15.25 -2.81
C VAL A 332 -21.21 -13.84 -3.36
N SER A 333 -20.43 -13.63 -4.42
CA SER A 333 -20.09 -12.31 -4.98
C SER A 333 -21.33 -11.50 -5.37
N GLN A 334 -22.36 -12.14 -5.94
CA GLN A 334 -23.62 -11.49 -6.29
C GLN A 334 -24.48 -11.21 -5.04
N GLU A 335 -24.57 -12.20 -4.16
CA GLU A 335 -25.36 -12.12 -2.94
C GLU A 335 -24.81 -11.04 -2.01
N SER A 336 -23.48 -10.91 -1.91
CA SER A 336 -22.80 -9.90 -1.08
C SER A 336 -22.78 -8.49 -1.68
N SER A 337 -23.21 -8.31 -2.92
CA SER A 337 -23.13 -7.08 -3.71
C SER A 337 -21.73 -6.73 -4.25
N ILE A 338 -20.67 -7.47 -3.93
CA ILE A 338 -19.30 -7.26 -4.42
C ILE A 338 -19.26 -7.25 -5.97
N ALA A 339 -19.93 -8.21 -6.62
CA ALA A 339 -19.95 -8.32 -8.08
C ALA A 339 -20.69 -7.18 -8.80
N SER A 340 -21.38 -6.29 -8.08
CA SER A 340 -22.02 -5.11 -8.66
C SER A 340 -21.03 -4.00 -9.04
N TYR A 341 -19.77 -4.12 -8.61
CA TYR A 341 -18.73 -3.11 -8.81
C TYR A 341 -17.62 -3.65 -9.72
N ILE A 342 -17.58 -3.11 -10.95
CA ILE A 342 -16.55 -3.45 -11.93
C ILE A 342 -15.35 -2.54 -11.72
N GLY A 343 -14.19 -3.15 -11.50
CA GLY A 343 -12.92 -2.46 -11.26
C GLY A 343 -11.78 -2.98 -12.13
N LYS A 344 -10.57 -2.57 -11.79
CA LYS A 344 -9.30 -3.09 -12.31
C LYS A 344 -8.38 -3.33 -11.12
N GLY A 345 -8.80 -4.27 -10.26
CA GLY A 345 -8.15 -4.52 -8.98
C GLY A 345 -6.73 -5.02 -9.14
N MET A 346 -5.81 -4.46 -8.37
CA MET A 346 -4.39 -4.82 -8.35
C MET A 346 -3.90 -5.22 -6.96
N GLY A 347 -4.37 -4.55 -5.93
CA GLY A 347 -4.04 -4.82 -4.54
C GLY A 347 -5.29 -4.92 -3.68
N VAL A 348 -5.20 -5.68 -2.60
CA VAL A 348 -6.26 -5.82 -1.59
C VAL A 348 -5.66 -5.75 -0.20
N ALA A 349 -6.34 -5.05 0.69
CA ALA A 349 -6.02 -5.01 2.12
C ALA A 349 -7.31 -5.08 2.95
N ILE A 350 -7.22 -5.68 4.12
CA ILE A 350 -8.34 -5.99 5.01
C ILE A 350 -8.11 -5.34 6.37
N ALA A 351 -9.10 -4.63 6.88
CA ALA A 351 -9.13 -4.10 8.25
C ALA A 351 -10.57 -3.81 8.67
N ASP A 352 -10.85 -3.78 9.97
CA ASP A 352 -12.04 -3.16 10.56
C ASP A 352 -11.72 -1.66 10.71
N TYR A 353 -12.07 -0.85 9.67
CA TYR A 353 -11.59 0.54 9.60
C TYR A 353 -12.38 1.50 10.48
N ASP A 354 -13.59 1.14 10.90
CA ASP A 354 -14.47 1.95 11.75
C ASP A 354 -14.77 1.32 13.12
N HIS A 355 -14.09 0.18 13.43
CA HIS A 355 -14.17 -0.55 14.70
C HIS A 355 -15.58 -1.06 15.04
N ASP A 356 -16.39 -1.38 14.05
CA ASP A 356 -17.72 -1.97 14.25
C ASP A 356 -17.68 -3.48 14.56
N GLY A 357 -16.53 -4.13 14.35
CA GLY A 357 -16.28 -5.55 14.62
C GLY A 357 -16.44 -6.44 13.40
N LEU A 358 -16.63 -5.86 12.23
CA LEU A 358 -16.70 -6.55 10.95
C LEU A 358 -15.49 -6.15 10.08
N MET A 359 -14.95 -7.10 9.35
CA MET A 359 -13.79 -6.82 8.49
C MET A 359 -14.24 -6.24 7.16
N ASP A 360 -13.60 -5.14 6.76
CA ASP A 360 -13.82 -4.41 5.52
C ASP A 360 -12.71 -4.69 4.50
N VAL A 361 -13.00 -4.41 3.21
CA VAL A 361 -12.08 -4.71 2.13
C VAL A 361 -11.76 -3.45 1.33
N PHE A 362 -10.50 -3.05 1.29
CA PHE A 362 -10.02 -2.03 0.37
C PHE A 362 -9.38 -2.66 -0.88
N VAL A 363 -9.75 -2.17 -2.06
CA VAL A 363 -9.18 -2.60 -3.35
C VAL A 363 -8.56 -1.41 -4.07
N ALA A 364 -7.25 -1.48 -4.29
CA ALA A 364 -6.53 -0.55 -5.15
C ALA A 364 -6.81 -0.88 -6.62
N ASN A 365 -7.31 0.10 -7.39
CA ASN A 365 -7.66 -0.05 -8.80
C ASN A 365 -6.68 0.70 -9.71
N ASP A 366 -6.33 0.09 -10.84
CA ASP A 366 -5.47 0.70 -11.86
C ASP A 366 -6.26 1.66 -12.77
N LYS A 367 -5.93 2.96 -12.68
CA LYS A 367 -6.56 4.04 -13.47
C LYS A 367 -8.09 4.12 -13.33
N MET A 368 -8.57 3.70 -12.16
CA MET A 368 -9.97 3.84 -11.73
C MET A 368 -10.00 4.31 -10.28
N ARG A 369 -11.20 4.70 -9.78
CA ARG A 369 -11.37 4.95 -8.36
C ARG A 369 -11.14 3.66 -7.56
N ASN A 370 -10.52 3.77 -6.40
CA ASN A 370 -10.40 2.66 -5.47
C ASN A 370 -11.78 2.28 -4.91
N PHE A 371 -11.90 1.05 -4.39
CA PHE A 371 -13.09 0.60 -3.68
C PHE A 371 -12.77 0.39 -2.20
N LEU A 372 -13.71 0.78 -1.36
CA LEU A 372 -13.79 0.40 0.05
C LEU A 372 -15.15 -0.27 0.26
N PHE A 373 -15.13 -1.57 0.37
CA PHE A 373 -16.30 -2.37 0.64
C PHE A 373 -16.50 -2.46 2.15
N HIS A 374 -17.39 -1.63 2.68
CA HIS A 374 -17.80 -1.64 4.06
C HIS A 374 -18.75 -2.81 4.31
N ASN A 375 -18.41 -3.64 5.27
CA ASN A 375 -19.19 -4.79 5.67
C ASN A 375 -20.36 -4.33 6.56
N ILE A 376 -21.58 -4.43 6.07
CA ILE A 376 -22.78 -4.00 6.80
C ILE A 376 -23.47 -5.16 7.54
N GLY A 377 -22.77 -6.27 7.70
CA GLY A 377 -23.29 -7.50 8.32
C GLY A 377 -24.20 -8.31 7.38
N HIS A 378 -24.60 -9.48 7.88
CA HIS A 378 -25.51 -10.41 7.15
C HIS A 378 -24.99 -10.80 5.76
N GLY A 379 -23.67 -10.89 5.58
CA GLY A 379 -23.02 -11.25 4.32
C GLY A 379 -23.16 -10.19 3.22
N LYS A 380 -23.35 -8.92 3.59
CA LYS A 380 -23.55 -7.81 2.65
C LYS A 380 -22.46 -6.75 2.78
N PHE A 381 -22.07 -6.19 1.64
CA PHE A 381 -21.10 -5.10 1.55
C PHE A 381 -21.70 -3.90 0.81
N LYS A 382 -21.31 -2.70 1.24
CA LYS A 382 -21.61 -1.43 0.56
C LYS A 382 -20.28 -0.78 0.16
N GLU A 383 -20.14 -0.38 -1.10
CA GLU A 383 -18.97 0.36 -1.56
C GLU A 383 -19.09 1.83 -1.14
N VAL A 384 -18.16 2.29 -0.30
CA VAL A 384 -18.22 3.60 0.37
C VAL A 384 -16.99 4.47 0.14
N ALA A 385 -16.04 4.09 -0.72
CA ALA A 385 -14.78 4.82 -0.86
C ALA A 385 -14.95 6.31 -1.24
N LEU A 386 -15.98 6.65 -2.05
CA LEU A 386 -16.28 8.05 -2.37
C LEU A 386 -16.87 8.81 -1.17
N GLU A 387 -17.69 8.15 -0.38
CA GLU A 387 -18.35 8.73 0.80
C GLU A 387 -17.33 8.99 1.90
N THR A 388 -16.35 8.09 2.03
CA THR A 388 -15.33 8.12 3.08
C THR A 388 -14.07 8.91 2.72
N GLY A 389 -13.88 9.28 1.45
CA GLY A 389 -12.70 10.02 0.98
C GLY A 389 -11.52 9.17 0.49
N ALA A 390 -11.63 7.82 0.51
CA ALA A 390 -10.54 6.90 0.13
C ALA A 390 -10.51 6.54 -1.37
N ALA A 391 -11.47 7.02 -2.18
CA ALA A 391 -11.62 6.62 -3.59
C ALA A 391 -10.58 7.22 -4.53
N LEU A 392 -10.19 8.46 -4.31
CA LEU A 392 -9.37 9.29 -5.20
C LEU A 392 -8.49 10.23 -4.37
N LEU A 393 -7.40 10.70 -4.96
CA LEU A 393 -6.65 11.82 -4.39
C LEU A 393 -7.52 13.09 -4.33
N ASP A 394 -7.14 14.06 -3.51
CA ASP A 394 -7.77 15.39 -3.41
C ASP A 394 -7.89 16.11 -4.77
N THR A 395 -7.02 15.80 -5.71
CA THR A 395 -7.09 16.29 -7.10
C THR A 395 -8.29 15.76 -7.88
N GLY A 396 -8.97 14.72 -7.39
CA GLY A 396 -10.07 14.03 -8.04
C GLY A 396 -9.65 13.12 -9.20
N ASN A 397 -8.34 12.89 -9.39
CA ASN A 397 -7.83 12.03 -10.45
C ASN A 397 -7.63 10.58 -9.95
N PRO A 398 -8.02 9.58 -10.76
CA PRO A 398 -7.66 8.20 -10.48
C PRO A 398 -6.16 7.99 -10.77
N ILE A 399 -5.53 7.15 -9.97
CA ILE A 399 -4.14 6.74 -10.10
C ILE A 399 -4.03 5.31 -10.58
N SER A 400 -2.81 4.86 -10.92
CA SER A 400 -2.50 3.46 -11.19
C SER A 400 -2.22 2.76 -9.85
N GLY A 401 -3.28 2.51 -9.06
CA GLY A 401 -3.15 1.81 -7.78
C GLY A 401 -2.65 0.38 -7.98
N MET A 402 -1.59 -0.02 -7.25
CA MET A 402 -1.00 -1.35 -7.29
C MET A 402 -0.99 -2.00 -5.91
N GLY A 403 0.15 -2.09 -5.24
CA GLY A 403 0.19 -2.60 -3.87
C GLY A 403 -0.47 -1.66 -2.87
N VAL A 404 -1.02 -2.24 -1.82
CA VAL A 404 -1.73 -1.51 -0.75
C VAL A 404 -1.42 -2.11 0.61
N GLU A 405 -1.37 -1.24 1.63
CA GLU A 405 -1.35 -1.56 3.05
C GLU A 405 -2.48 -0.83 3.77
N PHE A 406 -3.04 -1.50 4.78
CA PHE A 406 -4.09 -0.95 5.62
C PHE A 406 -3.68 -1.08 7.09
N ARG A 407 -2.94 -0.09 7.61
CA ARG A 407 -2.36 -0.10 8.97
C ARG A 407 -2.32 1.29 9.57
N ASP A 408 -2.42 1.37 10.88
CA ASP A 408 -2.24 2.59 11.68
C ASP A 408 -0.76 3.02 11.67
N TYR A 409 -0.42 4.10 10.92
CA TYR A 409 0.95 4.61 10.84
C TYR A 409 1.27 5.68 11.87
N ASP A 410 0.23 6.38 12.39
CA ASP A 410 0.41 7.52 13.30
C ASP A 410 0.01 7.20 14.76
N ASN A 411 -0.25 5.93 15.06
CA ASN A 411 -0.63 5.41 16.38
C ASN A 411 -1.89 6.10 16.96
N ASN A 412 -2.81 6.57 16.09
CA ASN A 412 -4.07 7.14 16.53
C ASN A 412 -5.12 6.07 16.89
N GLY A 413 -4.83 4.81 16.59
CA GLY A 413 -5.65 3.64 16.88
C GLY A 413 -6.64 3.30 15.77
N LEU A 414 -6.56 3.93 14.61
CA LEU A 414 -7.39 3.70 13.44
C LEU A 414 -6.52 3.24 12.25
N PRO A 415 -6.92 2.21 11.50
CA PRO A 415 -6.18 1.81 10.31
C PRO A 415 -6.19 2.88 9.22
N ASP A 416 -5.02 3.18 8.66
CA ASP A 416 -4.80 4.11 7.54
C ASP A 416 -4.49 3.33 6.26
N ILE A 417 -4.60 3.97 5.10
CA ILE A 417 -4.37 3.33 3.82
C ILE A 417 -3.14 3.96 3.14
N ALA A 418 -2.14 3.15 2.83
CA ALA A 418 -1.03 3.52 1.97
C ALA A 418 -1.03 2.67 0.70
N LEU A 419 -0.84 3.28 -0.46
CA LEU A 419 -0.77 2.55 -1.72
C LEU A 419 0.27 3.09 -2.69
N ASN A 420 0.75 2.21 -3.55
CA ASN A 420 1.68 2.55 -4.62
C ASN A 420 0.96 3.01 -5.88
N ALA A 421 1.67 3.83 -6.68
CA ALA A 421 1.23 4.26 -8.00
C ALA A 421 2.41 4.45 -8.96
N LEU A 422 2.14 4.87 -10.19
CA LEU A 422 3.18 5.15 -11.19
C LEU A 422 3.91 6.48 -10.92
N ALA A 423 5.11 6.61 -11.47
CA ALA A 423 5.87 7.85 -11.45
C ALA A 423 5.02 9.04 -11.94
N GLY A 424 5.11 10.15 -11.21
CA GLY A 424 4.30 11.34 -11.46
C GLY A 424 2.96 11.38 -10.71
N GLU A 425 2.45 10.24 -10.22
CA GLU A 425 1.17 10.13 -9.51
C GLU A 425 1.28 10.15 -7.99
N THR A 426 2.49 10.01 -7.44
CA THR A 426 2.78 9.90 -6.00
C THR A 426 2.26 8.60 -5.37
N PHE A 427 2.72 8.26 -4.17
CA PHE A 427 2.18 7.15 -3.38
C PHE A 427 1.21 7.71 -2.35
N PRO A 428 -0.10 7.53 -2.51
CA PRO A 428 -1.09 8.07 -1.61
C PRO A 428 -0.99 7.51 -0.19
N LEU A 429 -1.22 8.41 0.77
CA LEU A 429 -1.45 8.08 2.15
C LEU A 429 -2.78 8.71 2.59
N PHE A 430 -3.76 7.87 2.90
CA PHE A 430 -5.06 8.26 3.39
C PHE A 430 -5.12 7.98 4.90
N ARG A 431 -5.15 9.06 5.68
CA ARG A 431 -5.23 9.00 7.13
C ARG A 431 -6.67 8.83 7.58
N ASN A 432 -6.94 7.84 8.40
CA ASN A 432 -8.23 7.70 9.07
C ASN A 432 -8.29 8.66 10.27
N THR A 433 -9.13 9.68 10.20
CA THR A 433 -9.17 10.79 11.20
C THR A 433 -10.27 10.63 12.24
N THR A 434 -11.36 10.00 11.85
CA THR A 434 -12.45 9.57 12.72
C THR A 434 -12.98 8.28 12.13
N ALA A 435 -13.54 7.41 12.95
CA ALA A 435 -14.04 6.14 12.48
C ALA A 435 -14.82 6.30 11.17
N GLY A 436 -14.22 5.81 10.08
CA GLY A 436 -14.81 5.77 8.76
C GLY A 436 -14.59 6.97 7.82
N LEU A 437 -13.76 7.97 8.16
CA LEU A 437 -13.43 9.07 7.25
C LEU A 437 -11.93 9.19 7.02
N PHE A 438 -11.53 9.25 5.75
CA PHE A 438 -10.14 9.35 5.32
C PHE A 438 -9.80 10.73 4.77
N GLU A 439 -8.66 11.26 5.18
CA GLU A 439 -8.06 12.50 4.70
C GLU A 439 -6.83 12.15 3.83
N ASP A 440 -6.75 12.72 2.63
CA ASP A 440 -5.55 12.59 1.79
C ASP A 440 -4.41 13.45 2.39
N VAL A 441 -3.50 12.77 3.10
CA VAL A 441 -2.32 13.40 3.72
C VAL A 441 -1.03 13.20 2.91
N THR A 442 -1.14 12.77 1.64
CA THR A 442 -0.01 12.46 0.76
C THR A 442 1.04 13.56 0.73
N TYR A 443 0.62 14.82 0.65
CA TYR A 443 1.54 15.95 0.60
C TYR A 443 1.94 16.47 1.99
N SER A 444 1.02 16.51 2.95
CA SER A 444 1.31 16.95 4.32
C SER A 444 2.23 15.98 5.07
N SER A 445 2.16 14.69 4.76
CA SER A 445 3.06 13.66 5.28
C SER A 445 4.42 13.61 4.58
N HIS A 446 4.68 14.43 3.59
CA HIS A 446 5.87 14.43 2.72
C HIS A 446 6.00 13.21 1.78
N MET A 447 5.07 12.25 1.81
CA MET A 447 5.08 11.11 0.89
C MET A 447 4.97 11.53 -0.58
N GLY A 448 4.15 12.54 -0.89
CA GLY A 448 3.95 13.00 -2.26
C GLY A 448 5.24 13.43 -2.97
N PRO A 449 6.00 14.40 -2.45
CA PRO A 449 7.29 14.77 -3.02
C PRO A 449 8.31 13.64 -3.05
N ALA A 450 8.37 12.83 -1.98
CA ALA A 450 9.36 11.76 -1.82
C ALA A 450 9.14 10.60 -2.80
N SER A 451 7.88 10.24 -3.10
CA SER A 451 7.54 9.10 -3.95
C SER A 451 7.35 9.41 -5.43
N ARG A 452 7.25 10.70 -5.81
CA ARG A 452 6.84 11.11 -7.15
C ARG A 452 7.68 10.55 -8.31
N ILE A 453 8.94 10.22 -8.06
CA ILE A 453 9.86 9.70 -9.07
C ILE A 453 9.77 8.19 -9.25
N TYR A 454 9.10 7.50 -8.33
CA TYR A 454 9.01 6.04 -8.32
C TYR A 454 7.72 5.53 -8.95
N SER A 455 7.79 4.31 -9.47
CA SER A 455 6.65 3.51 -9.88
C SER A 455 6.60 2.28 -8.98
N GLY A 456 5.74 2.28 -7.97
CA GLY A 456 5.72 1.24 -6.94
C GLY A 456 4.81 0.06 -7.28
N TRP A 457 5.21 -1.13 -6.84
CA TRP A 457 4.44 -2.38 -6.92
C TRP A 457 4.23 -2.98 -5.53
N GLY A 458 5.24 -3.67 -5.02
CA GLY A 458 5.20 -4.17 -3.65
C GLY A 458 5.30 -3.04 -2.63
N ILE A 459 4.60 -3.20 -1.50
CA ILE A 459 4.57 -2.23 -0.40
C ILE A 459 4.48 -2.99 0.93
N GLY A 460 5.07 -2.45 1.99
CA GLY A 460 4.93 -2.95 3.34
C GLY A 460 5.12 -1.86 4.37
N MET A 461 4.23 -1.82 5.35
CA MET A 461 4.24 -0.85 6.45
C MET A 461 4.57 -1.55 7.76
N PHE A 462 5.84 -1.47 8.17
CA PHE A 462 6.39 -2.12 9.36
C PHE A 462 7.38 -1.20 10.07
N ASP A 463 7.56 -1.41 11.36
CA ASP A 463 8.57 -0.72 12.15
C ASP A 463 9.94 -1.40 11.96
N PHE A 464 10.71 -0.94 10.95
CA PHE A 464 11.99 -1.56 10.56
C PHE A 464 13.14 -1.21 11.51
N ASN A 465 13.00 -0.19 12.34
CA ASN A 465 14.02 0.22 13.32
C ASN A 465 13.59 -0.03 14.78
N ASN A 466 12.42 -0.61 14.98
CA ASN A 466 11.83 -0.95 16.28
C ASN A 466 11.64 0.26 17.22
N ASP A 467 11.40 1.48 16.67
CA ASP A 467 11.25 2.70 17.47
C ASP A 467 9.81 2.99 17.94
N GLY A 468 8.84 2.21 17.44
CA GLY A 468 7.42 2.32 17.76
C GLY A 468 6.58 2.97 16.66
N TRP A 469 7.20 3.36 15.55
CA TRP A 469 6.51 3.98 14.40
C TRP A 469 6.70 3.12 13.14
N LYS A 470 5.63 2.88 12.43
CA LYS A 470 5.69 2.06 11.21
C LYS A 470 6.26 2.86 10.05
N ASP A 471 7.33 2.37 9.48
CA ASP A 471 7.98 2.86 8.27
C ASP A 471 7.33 2.26 7.02
N LEU A 472 7.69 2.76 5.83
CA LEU A 472 7.16 2.25 4.57
C LEU A 472 8.30 1.75 3.67
N PHE A 473 8.21 0.48 3.22
CA PHE A 473 9.07 -0.10 2.19
C PHE A 473 8.31 -0.20 0.88
N THR A 474 8.95 0.11 -0.27
CA THR A 474 8.34 -0.06 -1.60
C THR A 474 9.30 -0.69 -2.61
N ALA A 475 8.78 -1.65 -3.38
CA ALA A 475 9.46 -2.30 -4.50
C ALA A 475 9.08 -1.57 -5.79
N ASN A 476 10.06 -1.00 -6.51
CA ASN A 476 9.79 -0.04 -7.58
C ASN A 476 10.28 -0.50 -8.94
N SER A 477 9.47 -0.32 -9.98
CA SER A 477 9.86 -0.27 -11.39
C SER A 477 8.69 0.21 -12.26
N HIS A 478 8.97 0.78 -13.41
CA HIS A 478 7.91 1.16 -14.32
C HIS A 478 7.27 -0.06 -15.00
N VAL A 479 5.98 0.05 -15.39
CA VAL A 479 5.26 -1.03 -16.09
C VAL A 479 5.82 -1.25 -17.50
N ASN A 480 6.32 -0.22 -18.16
CA ASN A 480 6.72 -0.24 -19.55
C ASN A 480 8.25 -0.31 -19.69
N ASP A 481 8.76 -1.40 -20.27
CA ASP A 481 10.20 -1.68 -20.44
C ASP A 481 10.91 -0.81 -21.49
N ARG A 482 10.22 0.18 -22.05
CA ARG A 482 10.74 1.15 -23.02
C ARG A 482 10.36 2.58 -22.67
N VAL A 483 10.01 2.82 -21.41
CA VAL A 483 9.48 4.11 -20.94
C VAL A 483 10.46 5.27 -21.21
N GLU A 484 11.75 5.05 -21.15
CA GLU A 484 12.79 6.07 -21.39
C GLU A 484 12.72 6.67 -22.80
N ARG A 485 11.99 6.04 -23.72
CA ARG A 485 11.82 6.54 -25.10
C ARG A 485 10.74 7.60 -25.25
N PHE A 486 9.88 7.78 -24.22
CA PHE A 486 8.73 8.67 -24.30
C PHE A 486 8.36 9.39 -23.00
N GLU A 487 8.96 9.01 -21.86
CA GLU A 487 8.82 9.68 -20.57
C GLU A 487 10.18 9.91 -19.90
N ALA A 488 10.24 10.90 -19.01
CA ALA A 488 11.44 11.21 -18.24
C ALA A 488 11.49 10.37 -16.94
N THR A 489 11.44 9.05 -17.09
CA THR A 489 11.52 8.08 -16.00
C THR A 489 12.25 6.83 -16.48
N GLU A 490 12.61 5.93 -15.59
CA GLU A 490 13.35 4.71 -15.87
C GLU A 490 12.48 3.48 -15.67
N TYR A 491 12.69 2.44 -16.50
CA TYR A 491 12.02 1.15 -16.36
C TYR A 491 12.44 0.45 -15.08
N LYS A 492 13.74 0.24 -14.90
CA LYS A 492 14.31 -0.35 -13.69
C LYS A 492 14.53 0.74 -12.66
N GLN A 493 14.00 0.54 -11.46
CA GLN A 493 14.15 1.46 -10.35
C GLN A 493 14.65 0.68 -9.12
N HIS A 494 15.24 1.36 -8.15
CA HIS A 494 15.62 0.74 -6.89
C HIS A 494 14.42 0.65 -5.92
N ASN A 495 14.51 -0.21 -4.93
CA ASN A 495 13.57 -0.21 -3.79
C ASN A 495 13.66 1.11 -3.03
N SER A 496 12.63 1.46 -2.29
CA SER A 496 12.67 2.64 -1.43
C SER A 496 12.20 2.31 -0.03
N VAL A 497 12.75 3.03 0.95
CA VAL A 497 12.30 2.99 2.33
C VAL A 497 12.12 4.40 2.86
N PHE A 498 10.94 4.65 3.44
CA PHE A 498 10.55 5.93 3.99
C PHE A 498 10.42 5.78 5.50
N LEU A 499 11.31 6.46 6.23
CA LEU A 499 11.33 6.48 7.69
C LEU A 499 10.17 7.34 8.20
N ASN A 500 9.35 6.79 9.08
CA ASN A 500 8.34 7.53 9.84
C ASN A 500 9.01 8.32 10.97
N ARG A 501 8.78 9.61 11.03
CA ARG A 501 9.40 10.49 12.03
C ARG A 501 8.61 10.61 13.33
N GLY A 502 7.48 9.95 13.45
CA GLY A 502 6.60 10.02 14.61
C GLY A 502 5.85 11.36 14.77
N ASP A 503 5.96 12.25 13.80
CA ASP A 503 5.26 13.54 13.74
C ASP A 503 4.21 13.61 12.62
N GLY A 504 3.87 12.45 12.03
CA GLY A 504 2.98 12.31 10.89
C GLY A 504 3.67 12.52 9.54
N THR A 505 5.01 12.68 9.51
CA THR A 505 5.77 12.86 8.28
C THR A 505 6.75 11.73 8.03
N PHE A 506 7.05 11.49 6.75
CA PHE A 506 8.01 10.50 6.28
C PHE A 506 9.25 11.15 5.64
N GLN A 507 10.36 10.48 5.75
CA GLN A 507 11.61 10.85 5.12
C GLN A 507 12.14 9.69 4.26
N ASP A 508 12.43 9.94 2.98
CA ASP A 508 13.13 8.97 2.13
C ASP A 508 14.57 8.79 2.63
N VAL A 509 14.86 7.58 3.13
CA VAL A 509 16.18 7.18 3.63
C VAL A 509 16.82 6.08 2.77
N SER A 510 16.28 5.81 1.59
CA SER A 510 16.72 4.75 0.68
C SER A 510 18.22 4.81 0.36
N ARG A 511 18.78 6.02 0.26
CA ARG A 511 20.21 6.23 -0.06
C ARG A 511 21.16 5.73 1.03
N THR A 512 20.68 5.62 2.25
CA THR A 512 21.47 5.16 3.42
C THR A 512 21.06 3.76 3.86
N ALA A 513 20.06 3.15 3.21
CA ALA A 513 19.49 1.87 3.60
C ALA A 513 20.36 0.64 3.25
N GLY A 514 21.50 0.82 2.58
CA GLY A 514 22.43 -0.26 2.24
C GLY A 514 23.10 -0.02 0.88
N GLN A 515 24.30 -0.57 0.70
CA GLN A 515 25.07 -0.35 -0.53
C GLN A 515 24.33 -0.92 -1.77
N ASP A 516 23.75 -2.12 -1.67
CA ASP A 516 23.05 -2.79 -2.78
C ASP A 516 21.61 -2.32 -2.95
N PHE A 517 21.07 -1.59 -1.96
CA PHE A 517 19.67 -1.17 -1.93
C PHE A 517 19.27 -0.27 -3.10
N LEU A 518 20.23 0.47 -3.64
CA LEU A 518 20.03 1.34 -4.80
C LEU A 518 20.22 0.64 -6.16
N THR A 519 20.35 -0.69 -6.19
CA THR A 519 20.49 -1.44 -7.45
C THR A 519 19.17 -1.43 -8.21
N PRO A 520 19.11 -0.83 -9.43
CA PRO A 520 17.85 -0.78 -10.17
C PRO A 520 17.47 -2.14 -10.75
N ARG A 521 16.25 -2.60 -10.51
CA ARG A 521 15.67 -3.82 -11.08
C ARG A 521 14.24 -3.62 -11.52
N ALA A 522 13.67 -4.61 -12.21
CA ALA A 522 12.26 -4.60 -12.59
C ALA A 522 11.41 -5.23 -11.47
N HIS A 523 11.40 -4.60 -10.30
CA HIS A 523 10.72 -5.11 -9.11
C HIS A 523 9.21 -5.28 -9.28
N ARG A 524 8.63 -6.25 -8.52
CA ARG A 524 7.19 -6.54 -8.52
C ARG A 524 6.69 -6.77 -7.08
N GLY A 525 6.32 -7.97 -6.72
CA GLY A 525 5.82 -8.31 -5.39
C GLY A 525 6.89 -8.17 -4.31
N ALA A 526 6.44 -7.85 -3.11
CA ALA A 526 7.23 -7.88 -1.90
C ALA A 526 6.44 -8.56 -0.78
N ALA A 527 7.11 -9.39 0.02
CA ALA A 527 6.56 -9.94 1.25
C ALA A 527 7.58 -9.79 2.39
N PHE A 528 7.09 -9.83 3.60
CA PHE A 528 7.87 -9.46 4.78
C PHE A 528 7.76 -10.54 5.84
N ALA A 529 8.83 -10.74 6.59
CA ALA A 529 8.89 -11.63 7.75
C ALA A 529 10.15 -11.34 8.56
N ASP A 530 10.21 -11.87 9.77
CA ASP A 530 11.44 -12.03 10.52
C ASP A 530 11.98 -13.46 10.24
N PHE A 531 12.85 -13.59 9.20
CA PHE A 531 13.30 -14.91 8.72
C PHE A 531 14.28 -15.62 9.64
N ASN A 532 14.90 -14.90 10.56
CA ASN A 532 15.88 -15.46 11.51
C ASN A 532 15.44 -15.35 12.98
N ASN A 533 14.22 -14.88 13.24
CA ASN A 533 13.63 -14.68 14.55
C ASN A 533 14.45 -13.74 15.46
N ASP A 534 15.08 -12.69 14.88
CA ASP A 534 15.85 -11.68 15.63
C ASP A 534 15.04 -10.43 16.00
N GLY A 535 13.76 -10.37 15.58
CA GLY A 535 12.82 -9.30 15.86
C GLY A 535 12.94 -8.10 14.94
N LYS A 536 13.65 -8.22 13.85
CA LYS A 536 13.71 -7.21 12.79
C LYS A 536 13.01 -7.72 11.55
N ILE A 537 12.13 -6.92 11.02
CA ILE A 537 11.38 -7.32 9.82
C ILE A 537 12.27 -7.21 8.58
N ASP A 538 12.43 -8.33 7.91
CA ASP A 538 13.14 -8.50 6.64
C ASP A 538 12.16 -8.38 5.47
N ALA A 539 12.69 -8.30 4.23
CA ALA A 539 11.87 -8.25 3.02
C ALA A 539 12.39 -9.20 1.93
N VAL A 540 11.48 -9.85 1.23
CA VAL A 540 11.77 -10.58 -0.01
C VAL A 540 11.06 -9.88 -1.17
N VAL A 541 11.80 -9.63 -2.27
CA VAL A 541 11.31 -8.86 -3.42
C VAL A 541 11.56 -9.63 -4.71
N THR A 542 10.55 -9.72 -5.57
CA THR A 542 10.66 -10.35 -6.88
C THR A 542 11.01 -9.33 -7.97
N SER A 543 11.70 -9.76 -9.02
CA SER A 543 12.10 -8.92 -10.16
C SER A 543 11.93 -9.66 -11.47
N LEU A 544 11.27 -9.05 -12.47
CA LEU A 544 11.03 -9.68 -13.79
C LEU A 544 12.33 -10.04 -14.51
N GLY A 545 12.46 -11.31 -14.88
CA GLY A 545 13.62 -11.85 -15.62
C GLY A 545 14.88 -11.97 -14.77
N GLU A 546 14.80 -11.78 -13.45
CA GLU A 546 15.95 -11.76 -12.54
C GLU A 546 15.71 -12.65 -11.31
N ALA A 547 16.78 -12.93 -10.56
CA ALA A 547 16.69 -13.57 -9.25
C ALA A 547 16.03 -12.62 -8.23
N PRO A 548 15.34 -13.16 -7.20
CA PRO A 548 14.76 -12.34 -6.15
C PRO A 548 15.84 -11.67 -5.32
N GLU A 549 15.43 -10.63 -4.59
CA GLU A 549 16.23 -10.04 -3.53
C GLU A 549 15.70 -10.53 -2.18
N LEU A 550 16.60 -10.78 -1.23
CA LEU A 550 16.28 -11.09 0.15
C LEU A 550 17.02 -10.11 1.05
N TRP A 551 16.28 -9.12 1.53
CA TRP A 551 16.78 -8.00 2.29
C TRP A 551 16.76 -8.33 3.79
N GLN A 552 17.91 -8.77 4.32
CA GLN A 552 18.08 -8.90 5.77
C GLN A 552 18.13 -7.51 6.40
N ASN A 553 17.30 -7.26 7.40
CA ASN A 553 17.33 -6.02 8.17
C ASN A 553 18.51 -6.03 9.16
N ARG A 554 19.48 -5.19 8.88
CA ARG A 554 20.70 -4.99 9.68
C ARG A 554 20.70 -3.66 10.44
N THR A 555 19.54 -3.07 10.62
CA THR A 555 19.39 -1.79 11.34
C THR A 555 20.09 -1.86 12.69
N PRO A 556 21.07 -0.98 12.96
CA PRO A 556 21.76 -0.96 14.24
C PRO A 556 20.88 -0.34 15.31
N GLY A 557 21.13 -0.68 16.56
CA GLY A 557 20.44 -0.07 17.71
C GLY A 557 20.10 -1.09 18.78
N GLU A 558 19.58 -0.56 19.89
CA GLU A 558 19.17 -1.34 21.08
C GLU A 558 17.65 -1.30 21.28
N ASN A 559 16.89 -0.91 20.25
CA ASN A 559 15.45 -0.92 20.32
C ASN A 559 14.95 -2.36 20.46
N THR A 560 13.92 -2.51 21.24
CA THR A 560 13.30 -3.79 21.58
C THR A 560 12.02 -4.01 20.79
N TRP A 561 11.52 -5.23 20.79
CA TRP A 561 10.40 -5.62 19.95
C TRP A 561 9.52 -6.67 20.63
N LEU A 562 8.35 -6.88 20.06
CA LEU A 562 7.43 -7.95 20.45
C LEU A 562 6.75 -8.49 19.19
N LEU A 563 6.88 -9.79 18.92
CA LEU A 563 6.17 -10.45 17.83
C LEU A 563 5.10 -11.37 18.43
N LEU A 564 3.84 -11.12 18.10
CA LEU A 564 2.70 -11.88 18.59
C LEU A 564 2.27 -12.90 17.53
N LYS A 565 2.32 -14.19 17.86
CA LYS A 565 1.73 -15.27 17.07
C LYS A 565 0.42 -15.69 17.74
N LEU A 566 -0.70 -15.47 17.08
CA LEU A 566 -2.03 -15.73 17.61
C LEU A 566 -2.47 -17.16 17.30
N GLN A 567 -3.31 -17.72 18.17
CA GLN A 567 -4.00 -18.98 17.93
C GLN A 567 -5.45 -18.85 18.39
N GLY A 568 -6.37 -18.72 17.45
CA GLY A 568 -7.80 -18.73 17.71
C GLY A 568 -8.30 -20.10 18.19
N THR A 569 -9.38 -20.10 18.94
CA THR A 569 -10.11 -21.29 19.41
C THR A 569 -11.59 -21.21 19.14
N ARG A 570 -12.14 -20.01 19.07
CA ARG A 570 -13.49 -19.66 18.62
C ARG A 570 -13.42 -18.81 17.35
N SER A 571 -12.42 -17.96 17.28
CA SER A 571 -12.03 -17.25 16.08
C SER A 571 -11.33 -18.22 15.12
N ASN A 572 -11.14 -17.83 13.86
CA ASN A 572 -10.26 -18.55 12.96
C ASN A 572 -8.89 -18.78 13.61
N ARG A 573 -8.26 -19.90 13.28
CA ARG A 573 -7.07 -20.36 13.98
C ARG A 573 -5.89 -19.40 13.89
N ASP A 574 -5.72 -18.71 12.78
CA ASP A 574 -4.66 -17.72 12.58
C ASP A 574 -4.92 -16.40 13.35
N GLY A 575 -6.13 -16.20 13.86
CA GLY A 575 -6.54 -14.97 14.50
C GLY A 575 -6.61 -13.78 13.54
N ILE A 576 -6.75 -14.03 12.22
CA ILE A 576 -6.93 -12.97 11.23
C ILE A 576 -8.18 -12.16 11.58
N GLY A 577 -8.03 -10.83 11.62
CA GLY A 577 -9.05 -9.89 12.09
C GLY A 577 -8.93 -9.51 13.57
N ALA A 578 -8.04 -10.15 14.34
CA ALA A 578 -7.81 -9.73 15.71
C ALA A 578 -7.16 -8.34 15.77
N GLU A 579 -7.74 -7.45 16.55
CA GLU A 579 -7.20 -6.13 16.87
C GLU A 579 -6.29 -6.22 18.09
N ILE A 580 -5.13 -5.57 18.02
CA ILE A 580 -4.13 -5.66 19.07
C ILE A 580 -3.65 -4.27 19.44
N ARG A 581 -3.66 -3.99 20.75
CA ARG A 581 -3.03 -2.79 21.33
C ARG A 581 -1.88 -3.19 22.22
N VAL A 582 -0.72 -2.62 21.98
CA VAL A 582 0.46 -2.75 22.83
C VAL A 582 0.79 -1.35 23.36
N ASP A 583 0.42 -1.11 24.63
CA ASP A 583 0.46 0.20 25.25
C ASP A 583 -0.32 1.25 24.41
N ASP A 584 0.40 2.16 23.74
CA ASP A 584 -0.12 3.24 22.91
C ASP A 584 -0.18 2.90 21.40
N GLN A 585 0.34 1.75 20.99
CA GLN A 585 0.35 1.33 19.60
C GLN A 585 -0.85 0.45 19.26
N TYR A 586 -1.32 0.56 18.02
CA TYR A 586 -2.36 -0.29 17.45
C TYR A 586 -1.84 -1.06 16.22
N ASN A 587 -2.28 -2.29 16.08
CA ASN A 587 -2.09 -3.12 14.89
C ASN A 587 -3.19 -4.18 14.82
N HIS A 588 -3.30 -4.91 13.72
CA HIS A 588 -4.23 -6.02 13.59
C HIS A 588 -3.59 -7.21 12.86
N MET A 589 -4.13 -8.40 13.06
CA MET A 589 -3.66 -9.60 12.38
C MET A 589 -4.25 -9.69 10.98
N THR A 590 -3.40 -9.68 9.97
CA THR A 590 -3.73 -9.90 8.56
C THR A 590 -2.54 -10.51 7.84
N SER A 591 -2.79 -11.34 6.83
CA SER A 591 -1.76 -11.79 5.88
C SER A 591 -1.85 -11.07 4.52
N ALA A 592 -2.93 -10.30 4.28
CA ALA A 592 -3.20 -9.59 3.04
C ALA A 592 -2.46 -8.25 2.99
N ILE A 593 -1.39 -8.18 2.22
CA ILE A 593 -0.55 -7.00 2.08
C ILE A 593 0.01 -6.88 0.67
N SER A 594 0.48 -5.67 0.31
CA SER A 594 1.34 -5.48 -0.84
C SER A 594 0.65 -5.67 -2.20
N TYR A 595 1.41 -5.98 -3.22
CA TYR A 595 0.97 -6.32 -4.56
C TYR A 595 1.06 -7.82 -4.78
N ALA A 596 -0.07 -8.48 -5.04
CA ALA A 596 -0.12 -9.89 -5.38
C ALA A 596 0.60 -10.83 -4.37
N SER A 597 0.80 -10.36 -3.13
CA SER A 597 1.68 -10.99 -2.14
C SER A 597 0.98 -11.17 -0.80
N SER A 598 1.58 -11.95 0.10
CA SER A 598 1.04 -12.27 1.42
C SER A 598 2.17 -12.44 2.43
N SER A 599 1.93 -12.00 3.68
CA SER A 599 2.88 -12.15 4.78
C SER A 599 2.19 -12.71 6.01
N HIS A 600 2.34 -14.01 6.23
CA HIS A 600 1.73 -14.75 7.33
C HIS A 600 2.78 -15.14 8.37
N PHE A 601 3.10 -14.24 9.31
CA PHE A 601 4.14 -14.49 10.33
C PHE A 601 3.77 -14.01 11.73
N GLY A 602 2.65 -13.31 11.90
CA GLY A 602 2.18 -12.73 13.16
C GLY A 602 2.14 -11.20 13.12
N VAL A 603 2.01 -10.57 14.29
CA VAL A 603 1.88 -9.12 14.43
C VAL A 603 3.07 -8.56 15.19
N HIS A 604 3.84 -7.72 14.52
CA HIS A 604 5.06 -7.11 15.04
C HIS A 604 4.81 -5.73 15.62
N PHE A 605 5.50 -5.44 16.74
CA PHE A 605 5.57 -4.14 17.40
C PHE A 605 7.02 -3.84 17.77
N GLY A 606 7.57 -2.73 17.29
CA GLY A 606 8.76 -2.14 17.86
C GLY A 606 8.38 -1.44 19.17
N THR A 607 9.20 -1.60 20.19
CA THR A 607 8.87 -1.07 21.54
C THR A 607 9.90 -0.05 22.05
N GLY A 608 10.75 0.46 21.15
CA GLY A 608 11.81 1.38 21.50
C GLY A 608 12.75 0.77 22.53
N LYS A 609 13.07 1.51 23.59
CA LYS A 609 13.97 1.02 24.65
C LYS A 609 13.24 0.39 25.85
N ARG A 610 11.97 0.03 25.69
CA ARG A 610 11.15 -0.56 26.75
C ARG A 610 11.56 -2.02 26.95
N ARG A 611 11.99 -2.41 28.14
CA ARG A 611 12.27 -3.82 28.47
C ARG A 611 11.01 -4.62 28.74
N ARG A 612 9.91 -3.97 28.98
CA ARG A 612 8.58 -4.52 29.21
C ARG A 612 7.54 -3.55 28.67
N VAL A 613 6.44 -4.07 28.15
CA VAL A 613 5.23 -3.30 27.85
C VAL A 613 4.25 -3.49 29.01
N GLU A 614 3.53 -2.44 29.34
CA GLU A 614 2.60 -2.45 30.49
C GLU A 614 1.40 -3.33 30.18
N LYS A 615 0.86 -3.22 28.95
CA LYS A 615 -0.38 -3.88 28.54
C LYS A 615 -0.30 -4.37 27.10
N VAL A 616 -0.75 -5.61 26.88
CA VAL A 616 -1.13 -6.16 25.57
C VAL A 616 -2.62 -6.48 25.64
N GLU A 617 -3.43 -5.82 24.83
CA GLU A 617 -4.86 -6.05 24.74
C GLU A 617 -5.20 -6.58 23.36
N ILE A 618 -5.93 -7.70 23.31
CA ILE A 618 -6.35 -8.37 22.09
C ILE A 618 -7.88 -8.42 22.09
N ARG A 619 -8.48 -7.90 21.04
CA ARG A 619 -9.89 -8.14 20.69
C ARG A 619 -9.93 -9.16 19.56
N TRP A 620 -10.35 -10.35 19.89
CA TRP A 620 -10.48 -11.45 18.95
C TRP A 620 -11.71 -11.28 18.04
N PRO A 621 -11.71 -11.84 16.79
CA PRO A 621 -12.91 -11.84 15.93
C PRO A 621 -14.16 -12.39 16.61
N SER A 622 -14.03 -13.37 17.50
CA SER A 622 -15.13 -13.89 18.31
C SER A 622 -15.76 -12.87 19.28
N GLY A 623 -15.22 -11.64 19.36
CA GLY A 623 -15.59 -10.61 20.32
C GLY A 623 -14.95 -10.76 21.70
N MET A 624 -14.20 -11.85 21.95
CA MET A 624 -13.47 -12.02 23.21
C MET A 624 -12.39 -10.95 23.36
N ARG A 625 -12.20 -10.44 24.59
CA ARG A 625 -11.08 -9.56 24.96
C ARG A 625 -10.14 -10.26 25.91
N GLN A 626 -8.87 -10.27 25.59
CA GLN A 626 -7.80 -10.85 26.38
C GLN A 626 -6.75 -9.81 26.69
N ILE A 627 -6.32 -9.73 27.95
CA ILE A 627 -5.36 -8.74 28.43
C ILE A 627 -4.20 -9.45 29.10
N LEU A 628 -2.98 -9.11 28.66
CA LEU A 628 -1.74 -9.48 29.34
C LEU A 628 -1.10 -8.22 29.90
N THR A 629 -0.49 -8.30 31.06
CA THR A 629 0.15 -7.16 31.70
C THR A 629 1.62 -7.46 32.00
N ASN A 630 2.44 -6.39 31.97
CA ASN A 630 3.85 -6.47 32.32
C ASN A 630 4.63 -7.50 31.48
N VAL A 631 4.41 -7.48 30.15
CA VAL A 631 4.98 -8.44 29.19
C VAL A 631 6.42 -8.07 28.86
N PRO A 632 7.41 -8.99 28.99
CA PRO A 632 8.78 -8.73 28.55
C PRO A 632 8.86 -8.51 27.03
N THR A 633 9.79 -7.66 26.61
CA THR A 633 10.11 -7.43 25.18
C THR A 633 11.19 -8.39 24.68
N ASN A 634 11.59 -8.28 23.42
CA ASN A 634 12.56 -9.14 22.72
C ASN A 634 12.17 -10.62 22.75
N GLN A 635 10.92 -10.90 22.37
CA GLN A 635 10.43 -12.28 22.28
C GLN A 635 9.34 -12.46 21.24
N ILE A 636 9.20 -13.68 20.75
CA ILE A 636 8.03 -14.18 20.05
C ILE A 636 7.08 -14.73 21.11
N LEU A 637 5.91 -14.12 21.24
CA LEU A 637 4.90 -14.51 22.21
C LEU A 637 3.74 -15.21 21.52
N ARG A 638 3.57 -16.50 21.79
CA ARG A 638 2.41 -17.26 21.30
C ARG A 638 1.23 -17.06 22.25
N ILE A 639 0.11 -16.59 21.72
CA ILE A 639 -1.08 -16.28 22.50
C ILE A 639 -2.25 -17.10 21.95
N ARG A 640 -2.80 -17.93 22.80
CA ARG A 640 -4.01 -18.70 22.50
C ARG A 640 -5.24 -17.97 23.04
N GLU A 641 -6.28 -17.91 22.24
CA GLU A 641 -7.59 -17.41 22.64
C GLU A 641 -8.14 -18.26 23.80
N GLN A 642 -8.64 -17.59 24.87
CA GLN A 642 -9.06 -18.23 26.11
C GLN A 642 -10.51 -18.75 26.09
#